data_ac8beb9bfc2caad4f7d4e32bd6aeda78
#
_entry.id   ac8beb9bfc2caad4f7d4e32bd6aeda78
#
_cell.length_a   1.000
_cell.length_b   1.000
_cell.length_c   1.000
_cell.angle_alpha   90.00
_cell.angle_beta   90.00
_cell.angle_gamma   90.00
#
_symmetry.space_group_name_H-M   'P 1'
#
loop_
_entity.id
_entity.type
_entity.pdbx_description
1 polymer ?
#
loop_
_entity_poly.entity_id
_entity_poly.type
_entity_poly.pdbx_seq_one_letter_code
_entity_poly.pdbx_strand_id
1 'polypeptide(L)'
;MLRTKHLLTFLLLFSSLFAWSQKKTATVSGKVVDENDQPLARVSVIMLGKQSGITTSDSGRFTFKVPADKAFALVFSYAGYKTVQRNFFLSENEEETIIIRLDKGTRTLDEVVVTTQPERTEMGLIRINPKNALIIPSTIGGIESLIKIFVGSNNELTSQYSVRGGNYDENLIYVNDFEVFRPYLVRSGQQEGLSFINPELTGRVSFYNGGFQSRYGDKMSSALDIQYKKPKKFGGSAYLSLLEQGFHVEGTGAKDKFTYLVGLRQRTNRNLLSSQETTGSYIPSSTDIQAQFTWQFNPKWQLEALTNFARTSFTLVPEFSQLTTSVFSPLFSANIGVDIFFEGKEKDRYATNMVGLAATQQVNKNLRLKWMFSRFENDESENYDIIGAYLFGERDFDRSKPTFGEIVNPLGAGLYQQFARNQLNIVNWAAAHKGQLIKQKQVMQWGLTLEKTLINDQLNEWERQDSAGYTLPYLPGRLSLSKVIKSTADLDINKISGYIQDNIVFNDSLGITLQAGLRFNYNALNQELLLSPRLQFSWMPRSKKDLVFKAAAGAYHQPPFYRELRRLDGTVNTALLAQRSWQVVAGMDYQFKVGNRPFRLSTEAYYKQMTNVVPYDIDNVRIRYFGENNAKAYATGVEMRLVGEWVKDAESWLSIGFMRTRENLDDDFYYNFYNKDGELITGQTEDQVVADSARVDVGWLRRPTDRLFTMGLFFQDYLSTNKNFKVHLNLLFGSNMPYNIPGSVKYRNALIIDPYIRADLGFSALLLDNEKGNRRSHSPFRNLENIWASLEIFNLLDRRNTISFLLIKDYSNTTFAVPNRLTPRLLNIKLLARF
;
A
#
# COMPACT_ATOMS: atom_id res chain seq x y z
N MET A 1 39.36 36.77 16.76
CA MET A 1 38.75 37.86 15.99
C MET A 1 38.33 37.44 14.54
N LEU A 2 38.60 36.24 14.09
CA LEU A 2 38.22 35.78 12.71
C LEU A 2 36.89 34.99 12.62
N ARG A 3 36.34 34.52 13.75
CA ARG A 3 35.07 33.71 13.76
C ARG A 3 33.77 34.54 13.75
N THR A 4 33.81 35.80 14.14
CA THR A 4 32.65 36.70 14.20
C THR A 4 32.30 37.35 12.86
N LYS A 5 33.23 37.47 11.94
CA LYS A 5 33.00 38.08 10.64
C LYS A 5 32.23 37.18 9.68
N HIS A 6 32.39 35.84 9.77
CA HIS A 6 31.66 34.91 8.91
C HIS A 6 30.20 34.71 9.37
N LEU A 7 29.92 34.87 10.66
CA LEU A 7 28.56 34.81 11.23
C LEU A 7 27.73 36.04 10.81
N LEU A 8 28.37 37.23 10.75
CA LEU A 8 27.70 38.46 10.29
C LEU A 8 27.45 38.45 8.77
N THR A 9 28.36 37.89 7.98
CA THR A 9 28.19 37.76 6.52
C THR A 9 27.10 36.74 6.19
N PHE A 10 26.93 35.67 7.00
CA PHE A 10 25.88 34.69 6.85
C PHE A 10 24.50 35.25 7.26
N LEU A 11 24.45 36.09 8.28
CA LEU A 11 23.23 36.78 8.70
C LEU A 11 22.79 37.86 7.69
N LEU A 12 23.70 38.56 7.07
CA LEU A 12 23.43 39.55 6.03
C LEU A 12 22.98 38.91 4.71
N LEU A 13 23.50 37.74 4.37
CA LEU A 13 22.99 36.94 3.23
C LEU A 13 21.58 36.38 3.47
N PHE A 14 21.22 36.13 4.74
CA PHE A 14 19.87 35.62 5.09
C PHE A 14 18.82 36.73 5.16
N SER A 15 19.22 37.97 5.43
CA SER A 15 18.30 39.13 5.47
C SER A 15 17.92 39.68 4.07
N SER A 16 18.68 39.35 3.04
CA SER A 16 18.37 39.78 1.65
C SER A 16 17.28 38.88 0.99
N LEU A 17 16.83 37.84 1.64
CA LEU A 17 15.76 36.93 1.14
C LEU A 17 14.33 37.43 1.43
N PHE A 18 14.13 38.50 2.15
CA PHE A 18 12.83 39.14 2.36
C PHE A 18 12.56 40.28 1.35
N ALA A 19 12.76 40.00 0.05
CA ALA A 19 12.22 40.87 -0.99
C ALA A 19 10.67 40.71 -0.96
N TRP A 20 9.98 41.77 -0.67
CA TRP A 20 8.52 41.86 -0.77
C TRP A 20 8.08 41.57 -2.20
N SER A 21 7.65 40.34 -2.45
CA SER A 21 7.03 39.96 -3.72
C SER A 21 5.71 40.69 -3.87
N GLN A 22 5.62 41.68 -4.72
CA GLN A 22 4.34 42.22 -5.17
C GLN A 22 3.48 41.07 -5.70
N LYS A 23 2.19 41.06 -5.32
CA LYS A 23 1.25 40.06 -5.82
C LYS A 23 1.10 40.27 -7.34
N LYS A 24 1.72 39.42 -8.11
CA LYS A 24 1.54 39.39 -9.56
C LYS A 24 0.12 38.99 -9.88
N THR A 25 -0.57 39.76 -10.70
CA THR A 25 -1.97 39.51 -11.08
C THR A 25 -2.11 39.46 -12.60
N ALA A 26 -3.06 38.64 -13.05
CA ALA A 26 -3.53 38.57 -14.42
C ALA A 26 -5.06 38.77 -14.42
N THR A 27 -5.68 38.87 -15.58
CA THR A 27 -7.13 39.10 -15.70
C THR A 27 -7.74 38.02 -16.59
N VAL A 28 -8.80 37.38 -16.13
CA VAL A 28 -9.65 36.54 -16.98
C VAL A 28 -10.96 37.28 -17.20
N SER A 29 -11.27 37.58 -18.44
CA SER A 29 -12.53 38.20 -18.86
C SER A 29 -13.32 37.27 -19.79
N GLY A 30 -14.59 37.50 -19.97
CA GLY A 30 -15.34 36.66 -20.89
C GLY A 30 -16.83 36.77 -20.80
N LYS A 31 -17.52 35.88 -21.48
CA LYS A 31 -18.97 35.78 -21.54
C LYS A 31 -19.39 34.34 -21.21
N VAL A 32 -20.43 34.21 -20.38
CA VAL A 32 -21.08 32.92 -20.12
C VAL A 32 -22.40 32.87 -20.88
N VAL A 33 -22.60 31.78 -21.61
CA VAL A 33 -23.76 31.55 -22.49
C VAL A 33 -24.38 30.18 -22.21
N ASP A 34 -25.63 30.00 -22.57
CA ASP A 34 -26.33 28.72 -22.56
C ASP A 34 -26.03 27.88 -23.83
N GLU A 35 -26.70 26.74 -23.97
CA GLU A 35 -26.58 25.84 -25.11
C GLU A 35 -27.04 26.44 -26.43
N ASN A 36 -27.84 27.55 -26.39
CA ASN A 36 -28.35 28.31 -27.54
C ASN A 36 -27.59 29.62 -27.77
N ASP A 37 -26.40 29.79 -27.15
CA ASP A 37 -25.56 30.98 -27.19
C ASP A 37 -26.20 32.25 -26.58
N GLN A 38 -27.32 32.09 -25.81
CA GLN A 38 -27.92 33.21 -25.06
C GLN A 38 -27.09 33.54 -23.81
N PRO A 39 -26.88 34.83 -23.49
CA PRO A 39 -26.12 35.23 -22.32
C PRO A 39 -26.81 34.83 -21.03
N LEU A 40 -26.05 34.27 -20.09
CA LEU A 40 -26.50 33.89 -18.76
C LEU A 40 -26.05 34.90 -17.71
N ALA A 41 -27.02 35.64 -17.15
CA ALA A 41 -26.81 36.57 -16.06
C ALA A 41 -26.68 35.85 -14.71
N ARG A 42 -25.98 36.49 -13.76
CA ARG A 42 -25.84 36.01 -12.37
C ARG A 42 -25.23 34.58 -12.24
N VAL A 43 -24.44 34.15 -13.19
CA VAL A 43 -23.63 32.94 -13.07
C VAL A 43 -22.54 33.18 -12.03
N SER A 44 -22.42 32.33 -11.04
CA SER A 44 -21.36 32.40 -10.04
C SER A 44 -20.04 31.95 -10.65
N VAL A 45 -19.03 32.81 -10.58
CA VAL A 45 -17.65 32.53 -11.03
C VAL A 45 -16.72 32.58 -9.83
N ILE A 46 -16.23 31.40 -9.38
CA ILE A 46 -15.47 31.26 -8.15
C ILE A 46 -14.11 30.63 -8.50
N MET A 47 -13.06 31.16 -7.89
CA MET A 47 -11.76 30.50 -7.96
C MET A 47 -11.75 29.28 -7.03
N LEU A 48 -11.44 28.10 -7.59
CA LEU A 48 -11.39 26.86 -6.81
C LEU A 48 -10.40 26.98 -5.63
N GLY A 49 -10.91 26.68 -4.44
CA GLY A 49 -10.14 26.80 -3.19
C GLY A 49 -10.11 28.18 -2.56
N LYS A 50 -10.84 29.18 -3.09
CA LYS A 50 -11.02 30.50 -2.48
C LYS A 50 -12.50 30.82 -2.26
N GLN A 51 -12.79 31.58 -1.20
CA GLN A 51 -14.17 32.07 -0.94
C GLN A 51 -14.53 33.32 -1.76
N SER A 52 -13.58 33.88 -2.49
CA SER A 52 -13.82 35.08 -3.33
C SER A 52 -14.31 34.66 -4.72
N GLY A 53 -15.47 35.16 -5.10
CA GLY A 53 -16.08 34.96 -6.41
C GLY A 53 -16.74 36.23 -6.88
N ILE A 54 -17.15 36.24 -8.16
CA ILE A 54 -17.95 37.27 -8.78
C ILE A 54 -19.17 36.64 -9.46
N THR A 55 -20.10 37.44 -9.90
CA THR A 55 -21.23 36.97 -10.72
C THR A 55 -21.20 37.68 -12.08
N THR A 56 -21.72 37.01 -13.12
CA THR A 56 -21.84 37.60 -14.44
C THR A 56 -22.89 38.72 -14.45
N SER A 57 -22.65 39.73 -15.27
CA SER A 57 -23.60 40.82 -15.55
C SER A 57 -24.85 40.35 -16.31
N ASP A 58 -25.82 41.20 -16.49
CA ASP A 58 -27.05 40.90 -17.24
C ASP A 58 -26.76 40.52 -18.72
N SER A 59 -25.65 40.97 -19.26
CA SER A 59 -25.16 40.53 -20.59
C SER A 59 -24.28 39.27 -20.57
N GLY A 60 -24.25 38.57 -19.43
CA GLY A 60 -23.43 37.35 -19.24
C GLY A 60 -21.90 37.59 -19.15
N ARG A 61 -21.44 38.84 -19.08
CA ARG A 61 -20.03 39.19 -19.04
C ARG A 61 -19.47 39.14 -17.63
N PHE A 62 -18.19 38.79 -17.51
CA PHE A 62 -17.41 38.80 -16.26
C PHE A 62 -15.98 39.24 -16.50
N THR A 63 -15.37 39.82 -15.45
CA THR A 63 -13.94 40.15 -15.42
C THR A 63 -13.41 39.79 -14.02
N PHE A 64 -12.45 38.89 -13.94
CA PHE A 64 -11.97 38.36 -12.67
C PHE A 64 -10.44 38.50 -12.58
N LYS A 65 -9.98 39.26 -11.56
CA LYS A 65 -8.54 39.37 -11.28
C LYS A 65 -8.06 38.11 -10.58
N VAL A 66 -7.05 37.48 -11.14
CA VAL A 66 -6.52 36.17 -10.76
C VAL A 66 -5.02 36.27 -10.44
N PRO A 67 -4.46 35.36 -9.67
CA PRO A 67 -3.00 35.32 -9.49
C PRO A 67 -2.30 34.96 -10.79
N ALA A 68 -1.26 35.73 -11.16
CA ALA A 68 -0.40 35.40 -12.27
C ALA A 68 0.69 34.39 -11.88
N ASP A 69 1.30 33.75 -12.88
CA ASP A 69 2.38 32.77 -12.76
C ASP A 69 2.01 31.56 -11.88
N LYS A 70 0.71 31.20 -11.81
CA LYS A 70 0.16 30.09 -11.02
C LYS A 70 -0.94 29.39 -11.77
N ALA A 71 -0.98 28.06 -11.66
CA ALA A 71 -2.16 27.32 -12.08
C ALA A 71 -3.32 27.57 -11.10
N PHE A 72 -4.47 27.95 -11.64
CA PHE A 72 -5.74 28.11 -10.89
C PHE A 72 -6.89 27.60 -11.73
N ALA A 73 -8.03 27.34 -11.09
CA ALA A 73 -9.26 26.96 -11.77
C ALA A 73 -10.36 27.97 -11.44
N LEU A 74 -11.11 28.36 -12.45
CA LEU A 74 -12.39 29.06 -12.28
C LEU A 74 -13.54 28.06 -12.43
N VAL A 75 -14.47 28.12 -11.51
CA VAL A 75 -15.68 27.29 -11.49
C VAL A 75 -16.86 28.18 -11.80
N PHE A 76 -17.60 27.86 -12.85
CA PHE A 76 -18.78 28.54 -13.32
C PHE A 76 -19.99 27.71 -12.94
N SER A 77 -20.87 28.24 -12.08
CA SER A 77 -22.06 27.54 -11.60
C SER A 77 -23.32 28.40 -11.68
N TYR A 78 -24.38 27.79 -12.17
CA TYR A 78 -25.69 28.43 -12.27
C TYR A 78 -26.79 27.41 -11.98
N ALA A 79 -27.86 27.86 -11.29
CA ALA A 79 -28.94 26.96 -10.90
C ALA A 79 -29.64 26.35 -12.14
N GLY A 80 -29.66 25.01 -12.25
CA GLY A 80 -30.24 24.28 -13.39
C GLY A 80 -29.28 23.99 -14.55
N TYR A 81 -28.01 24.37 -14.44
CA TYR A 81 -26.96 24.12 -15.43
C TYR A 81 -25.83 23.24 -14.84
N LYS A 82 -25.12 22.58 -15.70
CA LYS A 82 -23.91 21.82 -15.33
C LYS A 82 -22.81 22.79 -14.93
N THR A 83 -22.18 22.56 -13.81
CA THR A 83 -21.00 23.32 -13.37
C THR A 83 -19.84 23.07 -14.32
N VAL A 84 -19.20 24.12 -14.83
CA VAL A 84 -18.03 24.05 -15.69
C VAL A 84 -16.83 24.55 -14.93
N GLN A 85 -15.75 23.80 -14.95
CA GLN A 85 -14.44 24.19 -14.43
C GLN A 85 -13.49 24.42 -15.59
N ARG A 86 -12.74 25.55 -15.55
CA ARG A 86 -11.64 25.85 -16.47
C ARG A 86 -10.35 26.12 -15.69
N ASN A 87 -9.29 25.46 -16.10
CA ASN A 87 -7.97 25.62 -15.52
C ASN A 87 -7.16 26.63 -16.35
N PHE A 88 -6.44 27.52 -15.68
CA PHE A 88 -5.66 28.60 -16.28
C PHE A 88 -4.24 28.60 -15.71
N PHE A 89 -3.34 29.11 -16.50
CA PHE A 89 -2.02 29.55 -16.10
C PHE A 89 -1.69 30.80 -16.89
N LEU A 90 -1.67 31.96 -16.26
CA LEU A 90 -1.49 33.26 -16.89
C LEU A 90 -0.23 33.93 -16.35
N SER A 91 0.52 34.59 -17.22
CA SER A 91 1.66 35.41 -16.86
C SER A 91 1.23 36.75 -16.24
N GLU A 92 2.16 37.48 -15.65
CA GLU A 92 1.88 38.78 -15.06
C GLU A 92 1.34 39.76 -16.12
N ASN A 93 0.22 40.46 -15.80
CA ASN A 93 -0.51 41.39 -16.68
C ASN A 93 -1.10 40.73 -17.96
N GLU A 94 -1.13 39.42 -18.05
CA GLU A 94 -1.81 38.72 -19.13
C GLU A 94 -3.32 38.83 -18.98
N GLU A 95 -4.01 39.14 -20.08
CA GLU A 95 -5.46 39.18 -20.18
C GLU A 95 -5.94 38.04 -21.08
N GLU A 96 -6.75 37.10 -20.54
CA GLU A 96 -7.37 36.05 -21.32
C GLU A 96 -8.88 36.28 -21.43
N THR A 97 -9.40 36.23 -22.65
CA THR A 97 -10.83 36.36 -22.90
C THR A 97 -11.42 35.04 -23.35
N ILE A 98 -12.44 34.55 -22.60
CA ILE A 98 -13.04 33.23 -22.82
C ILE A 98 -14.54 33.30 -23.00
N ILE A 99 -15.09 32.31 -23.71
CA ILE A 99 -16.52 32.07 -23.75
C ILE A 99 -16.80 30.75 -23.05
N ILE A 100 -17.63 30.77 -22.02
CA ILE A 100 -18.03 29.59 -21.26
C ILE A 100 -19.47 29.27 -21.66
N ARG A 101 -19.67 28.05 -22.17
CA ARG A 101 -20.99 27.50 -22.44
C ARG A 101 -21.41 26.60 -21.27
N LEU A 102 -22.56 26.90 -20.66
CA LEU A 102 -23.18 26.06 -19.65
C LEU A 102 -24.32 25.28 -20.29
N ASP A 103 -24.29 23.98 -20.20
CA ASP A 103 -25.38 23.11 -20.66
C ASP A 103 -26.42 22.96 -19.58
N LYS A 104 -27.71 22.94 -19.96
CA LYS A 104 -28.79 22.63 -18.99
C LYS A 104 -28.55 21.24 -18.41
N GLY A 105 -28.54 21.17 -17.11
CA GLY A 105 -28.22 19.97 -16.36
C GLY A 105 -29.27 18.88 -16.50
N THR A 106 -29.08 17.97 -17.46
CA THR A 106 -29.53 16.61 -17.23
C THR A 106 -28.59 16.05 -16.20
N ARG A 107 -29.06 15.84 -14.97
CA ARG A 107 -28.25 15.28 -13.89
C ARG A 107 -27.70 13.93 -14.34
N THR A 108 -26.43 13.91 -14.71
CA THR A 108 -25.65 12.69 -14.65
C THR A 108 -25.61 12.22 -13.20
N LEU A 109 -25.51 10.91 -12.98
CA LEU A 109 -25.36 10.27 -11.68
C LEU A 109 -24.00 10.67 -11.03
N ASP A 110 -23.75 11.99 -10.91
CA ASP A 110 -22.68 12.46 -10.08
C ASP A 110 -23.11 12.23 -8.61
N GLU A 111 -22.27 11.58 -7.87
CA GLU A 111 -22.41 11.33 -6.45
C GLU A 111 -22.93 12.61 -5.78
N VAL A 112 -24.14 12.57 -5.22
CA VAL A 112 -24.63 13.67 -4.37
C VAL A 112 -23.75 13.69 -3.14
N VAL A 113 -22.69 14.44 -3.24
CA VAL A 113 -21.83 14.72 -2.09
C VAL A 113 -22.64 15.62 -1.17
N VAL A 114 -23.18 15.03 -0.11
CA VAL A 114 -23.59 15.81 1.05
C VAL A 114 -22.36 16.62 1.47
N THR A 115 -22.47 17.93 1.47
CA THR A 115 -21.38 18.91 1.63
C THR A 115 -20.73 18.96 3.02
N THR A 116 -20.71 17.87 3.74
CA THR A 116 -19.77 17.66 4.83
C THR A 116 -18.46 17.19 4.19
N GLN A 117 -17.35 17.83 4.50
CA GLN A 117 -16.03 17.39 4.01
C GLN A 117 -15.73 16.02 4.64
N PRO A 118 -16.02 14.87 3.97
CA PRO A 118 -15.92 13.55 4.60
C PRO A 118 -14.49 13.25 5.03
N GLU A 119 -13.51 13.85 4.38
CA GLU A 119 -12.09 13.74 4.73
C GLU A 119 -11.77 14.25 6.13
N ARG A 120 -12.58 15.18 6.65
CA ARG A 120 -12.38 15.74 7.99
C ARG A 120 -13.26 15.07 9.05
N THR A 121 -14.38 14.50 8.68
CA THR A 121 -15.38 13.94 9.60
C THR A 121 -15.28 12.42 9.73
N GLU A 122 -14.80 11.70 8.70
CA GLU A 122 -14.63 10.25 8.76
C GLU A 122 -13.31 9.90 9.49
N MET A 123 -13.37 8.91 10.41
CA MET A 123 -12.19 8.42 11.12
C MET A 123 -11.28 7.64 10.18
N GLY A 124 -9.96 7.83 10.36
CA GLY A 124 -8.94 7.08 9.64
C GLY A 124 -8.85 7.38 8.13
N LEU A 125 -9.70 8.24 7.57
CA LEU A 125 -9.70 8.52 6.14
C LEU A 125 -8.52 9.38 5.72
N ILE A 126 -7.72 8.84 4.81
CA ILE A 126 -6.62 9.52 4.10
C ILE A 126 -6.98 9.55 2.62
N ARG A 127 -7.12 10.75 2.06
CA ARG A 127 -7.25 10.93 0.61
C ARG A 127 -5.88 10.97 -0.02
N ILE A 128 -5.67 10.12 -1.01
CA ILE A 128 -4.42 10.03 -1.75
C ILE A 128 -4.66 10.55 -3.16
N ASN A 129 -3.83 11.50 -3.59
CA ASN A 129 -3.85 11.96 -4.98
C ASN A 129 -3.13 10.90 -5.86
N PRO A 130 -3.84 10.22 -6.77
CA PRO A 130 -3.25 9.16 -7.58
C PRO A 130 -2.15 9.67 -8.53
N LYS A 131 -2.15 10.96 -8.87
CA LYS A 131 -1.09 11.56 -9.69
C LYS A 131 0.28 11.52 -9.00
N ASN A 132 0.32 11.59 -7.68
CA ASN A 132 1.56 11.48 -6.91
C ASN A 132 2.20 10.09 -7.04
N ALA A 133 1.39 9.03 -7.24
CA ALA A 133 1.90 7.68 -7.45
C ALA A 133 2.73 7.49 -8.73
N LEU A 134 2.55 8.38 -9.70
CA LEU A 134 3.28 8.33 -10.99
C LEU A 134 4.63 9.06 -10.94
N ILE A 135 4.82 9.92 -9.94
CA ILE A 135 6.02 10.79 -9.83
C ILE A 135 6.90 10.43 -8.64
N ILE A 136 6.38 9.65 -7.68
CA ILE A 136 7.18 9.24 -6.52
C ILE A 136 8.26 8.26 -6.94
N PRO A 137 9.55 8.51 -6.60
CA PRO A 137 10.59 7.53 -6.81
C PRO A 137 10.36 6.32 -5.89
N SER A 138 10.12 5.16 -6.45
CA SER A 138 9.84 3.93 -5.71
C SER A 138 10.14 2.70 -6.55
N THR A 139 10.73 1.69 -5.94
CA THR A 139 10.96 0.38 -6.57
C THR A 139 9.67 -0.38 -6.84
N ILE A 140 8.60 -0.08 -6.12
CA ILE A 140 7.30 -0.77 -6.26
C ILE A 140 6.41 -0.04 -7.26
N GLY A 141 6.44 1.30 -7.24
CA GLY A 141 5.47 2.13 -7.98
C GLY A 141 4.05 2.03 -7.41
N GLY A 142 3.10 2.69 -8.07
CA GLY A 142 1.68 2.55 -7.74
C GLY A 142 1.22 3.28 -6.47
N ILE A 143 -0.06 3.06 -6.13
CA ILE A 143 -0.73 3.70 -4.98
C ILE A 143 -0.15 3.17 -3.67
N GLU A 144 0.23 1.91 -3.62
CA GLU A 144 0.76 1.26 -2.43
C GLU A 144 2.09 1.86 -1.98
N SER A 145 2.89 2.40 -2.91
CA SER A 145 4.12 3.12 -2.55
C SER A 145 3.82 4.35 -1.69
N LEU A 146 2.73 5.07 -1.98
CA LEU A 146 2.27 6.20 -1.19
C LEU A 146 1.71 5.75 0.18
N ILE A 147 0.92 4.66 0.19
CA ILE A 147 0.39 4.11 1.45
C ILE A 147 1.52 3.73 2.39
N LYS A 148 2.59 3.11 1.88
CA LYS A 148 3.75 2.71 2.70
C LYS A 148 4.44 3.87 3.40
N ILE A 149 4.48 5.04 2.80
CA ILE A 149 5.00 6.25 3.44
C ILE A 149 4.11 6.66 4.62
N PHE A 150 2.78 6.57 4.46
CA PHE A 150 1.85 6.92 5.52
C PHE A 150 1.87 5.93 6.70
N VAL A 151 2.06 4.63 6.44
CA VAL A 151 2.02 3.59 7.47
C VAL A 151 3.41 3.13 7.94
N GLY A 152 4.49 3.64 7.32
CA GLY A 152 5.87 3.28 7.67
C GLY A 152 6.24 1.83 7.35
N SER A 153 5.63 1.23 6.33
CA SER A 153 5.94 -0.15 5.90
C SER A 153 7.24 -0.20 5.09
N ASN A 154 8.08 -1.17 5.35
CA ASN A 154 9.46 -1.24 4.84
C ASN A 154 9.71 -2.30 3.75
N ASN A 155 8.70 -2.97 3.24
CA ASN A 155 8.93 -3.93 2.17
C ASN A 155 9.13 -3.19 0.83
N GLU A 156 10.33 -3.30 0.25
CA GLU A 156 10.72 -2.63 -1.00
C GLU A 156 10.39 -3.43 -2.26
N LEU A 157 10.06 -4.70 -2.12
CA LEU A 157 9.97 -5.63 -3.24
C LEU A 157 8.53 -5.97 -3.60
N THR A 158 7.57 -5.69 -2.71
CA THR A 158 6.16 -6.04 -2.90
C THR A 158 5.24 -4.85 -2.61
N SER A 159 4.00 -4.90 -3.10
CA SER A 159 2.94 -3.94 -2.78
C SER A 159 2.31 -4.14 -1.40
N GLN A 160 2.66 -5.21 -0.70
CA GLN A 160 2.15 -5.53 0.64
C GLN A 160 2.51 -4.46 1.66
N TYR A 161 1.58 -4.12 2.53
CA TYR A 161 1.77 -3.16 3.62
C TYR A 161 1.04 -3.62 4.90
N SER A 162 1.60 -3.25 6.05
CA SER A 162 1.05 -3.54 7.37
C SER A 162 0.47 -2.26 7.98
N VAL A 163 -0.68 -2.37 8.67
CA VAL A 163 -1.36 -1.23 9.27
C VAL A 163 -1.68 -1.52 10.72
N ARG A 164 -1.21 -0.64 11.63
CA ARG A 164 -1.51 -0.69 13.06
C ARG A 164 -1.35 -2.08 13.68
N GLY A 165 -0.18 -2.70 13.43
CA GLY A 165 0.17 -4.01 13.98
C GLY A 165 -0.51 -5.20 13.31
N GLY A 166 -1.32 -4.98 12.27
CA GLY A 166 -1.89 -6.05 11.46
C GLY A 166 -0.96 -6.49 10.35
N ASN A 167 -1.20 -7.68 9.83
CA ASN A 167 -0.48 -8.21 8.68
C ASN A 167 -1.06 -7.67 7.35
N TYR A 168 -0.39 -7.90 6.21
CA TYR A 168 -0.84 -7.40 4.92
C TYR A 168 -2.19 -7.99 4.47
N ASP A 169 -2.53 -9.20 4.87
CA ASP A 169 -3.79 -9.90 4.56
C ASP A 169 -4.98 -9.45 5.42
N GLU A 170 -4.74 -8.60 6.43
CA GLU A 170 -5.78 -7.89 7.17
C GLU A 170 -6.28 -6.61 6.46
N ASN A 171 -5.82 -6.35 5.25
CA ASN A 171 -6.17 -5.17 4.45
C ASN A 171 -7.20 -5.52 3.38
N LEU A 172 -8.16 -4.62 3.20
CA LEU A 172 -9.25 -4.75 2.23
C LEU A 172 -9.02 -3.82 1.06
N ILE A 173 -9.26 -4.28 -0.17
CA ILE A 173 -9.16 -3.45 -1.38
C ILE A 173 -10.45 -3.56 -2.17
N TYR A 174 -11.04 -2.40 -2.49
CA TYR A 174 -12.15 -2.26 -3.42
C TYR A 174 -11.75 -1.44 -4.64
N VAL A 175 -12.24 -1.85 -5.80
CA VAL A 175 -12.19 -1.07 -7.04
C VAL A 175 -13.63 -0.91 -7.56
N ASN A 176 -14.14 0.30 -7.62
CA ASN A 176 -15.52 0.62 -8.04
C ASN A 176 -16.59 -0.19 -7.29
N ASP A 177 -16.42 -0.37 -5.98
CA ASP A 177 -17.22 -1.20 -5.09
C ASP A 177 -17.03 -2.72 -5.22
N PHE A 178 -16.31 -3.22 -6.22
CA PHE A 178 -15.94 -4.63 -6.30
C PHE A 178 -14.79 -4.93 -5.35
N GLU A 179 -14.94 -5.95 -4.53
CA GLU A 179 -13.85 -6.44 -3.68
C GLU A 179 -12.82 -7.16 -4.55
N VAL A 180 -11.56 -6.82 -4.37
CA VAL A 180 -10.44 -7.57 -4.93
C VAL A 180 -10.12 -8.71 -3.98
N PHE A 181 -10.59 -9.90 -4.29
CA PHE A 181 -10.58 -11.06 -3.40
C PHE A 181 -9.17 -11.45 -2.92
N ARG A 182 -8.18 -11.44 -3.82
CA ARG A 182 -6.76 -11.68 -3.51
C ARG A 182 -5.88 -10.61 -4.17
N PRO A 183 -5.71 -9.45 -3.54
CA PRO A 183 -4.93 -8.37 -4.13
C PRO A 183 -3.43 -8.65 -4.21
N TYR A 184 -2.93 -9.57 -3.37
CA TYR A 184 -1.52 -9.96 -3.28
C TYR A 184 -1.35 -11.41 -3.73
N LEU A 185 -0.70 -11.60 -4.87
CA LEU A 185 -0.69 -12.87 -5.59
C LEU A 185 0.46 -13.79 -5.20
N VAL A 186 1.45 -13.31 -4.44
CA VAL A 186 2.74 -13.95 -4.37
C VAL A 186 3.01 -14.57 -3.01
N ARG A 187 3.54 -15.78 -3.04
CA ARG A 187 3.90 -16.56 -1.86
C ARG A 187 5.12 -16.02 -1.14
N SER A 188 6.13 -15.56 -1.86
CA SER A 188 7.32 -14.96 -1.29
C SER A 188 7.37 -13.46 -1.57
N GLY A 189 7.74 -12.67 -0.57
CA GLY A 189 7.81 -11.22 -0.67
C GLY A 189 8.82 -10.66 -1.68
N GLN A 190 9.47 -11.50 -2.46
CA GLN A 190 10.46 -11.11 -3.48
C GLN A 190 9.94 -11.23 -4.91
N GLN A 191 8.86 -11.95 -5.15
CA GLN A 191 8.43 -12.36 -6.49
C GLN A 191 7.28 -11.55 -7.05
N GLU A 192 6.71 -10.62 -6.28
CA GLU A 192 5.58 -9.80 -6.74
C GLU A 192 6.01 -8.89 -7.89
N GLY A 193 5.24 -8.95 -8.99
CA GLY A 193 5.47 -8.12 -10.14
C GLY A 193 4.70 -6.81 -10.08
N LEU A 194 3.42 -6.83 -10.47
CA LEU A 194 2.55 -5.67 -10.52
C LEU A 194 1.60 -5.65 -9.32
N SER A 195 1.43 -4.48 -8.73
CA SER A 195 0.30 -4.21 -7.84
C SER A 195 -1.02 -4.34 -8.62
N PHE A 196 -2.09 -4.78 -7.96
CA PHE A 196 -3.42 -4.86 -8.59
C PHE A 196 -3.87 -3.50 -9.12
N ILE A 197 -3.53 -2.42 -8.43
CA ILE A 197 -4.01 -1.08 -8.74
C ILE A 197 -3.20 -0.46 -9.88
N ASN A 198 -3.88 -0.07 -10.96
CA ASN A 198 -3.27 0.73 -12.02
C ASN A 198 -3.46 2.24 -11.73
N PRO A 199 -2.41 3.00 -11.41
CA PRO A 199 -2.54 4.42 -11.06
C PRO A 199 -3.00 5.29 -12.24
N GLU A 200 -2.74 4.90 -13.49
CA GLU A 200 -3.21 5.63 -14.67
C GLU A 200 -4.74 5.54 -14.85
N LEU A 201 -5.37 4.48 -14.36
CA LEU A 201 -6.83 4.32 -14.42
C LEU A 201 -7.53 4.95 -13.22
N THR A 202 -6.78 5.27 -12.16
CA THR A 202 -7.33 5.66 -10.86
C THR A 202 -7.73 7.13 -10.85
N GLY A 203 -8.95 7.41 -10.45
CA GLY A 203 -9.51 8.76 -10.27
C GLY A 203 -9.52 9.23 -8.81
N ARG A 204 -9.92 8.36 -7.88
CA ARG A 204 -10.03 8.67 -6.44
C ARG A 204 -9.53 7.51 -5.61
N VAL A 205 -8.75 7.82 -4.59
CA VAL A 205 -8.23 6.85 -3.61
C VAL A 205 -8.62 7.30 -2.22
N SER A 206 -9.30 6.42 -1.49
CA SER A 206 -9.68 6.57 -0.10
C SER A 206 -9.06 5.45 0.70
N PHE A 207 -8.10 5.78 1.52
CA PHE A 207 -7.43 4.82 2.39
C PHE A 207 -7.88 5.03 3.83
N TYR A 208 -8.36 3.97 4.48
CA TYR A 208 -8.78 3.96 5.88
C TYR A 208 -7.79 3.11 6.68
N ASN A 209 -7.07 3.73 7.60
CA ASN A 209 -6.06 3.07 8.43
C ASN A 209 -6.60 2.55 9.78
N GLY A 210 -7.88 2.23 9.85
CA GLY A 210 -8.60 1.73 11.01
C GLY A 210 -9.84 2.56 11.32
N GLY A 211 -10.69 2.07 12.22
CA GLY A 211 -11.94 2.75 12.57
C GLY A 211 -12.94 2.88 11.41
N PHE A 212 -12.80 2.14 10.34
CA PHE A 212 -13.60 2.27 9.12
C PHE A 212 -15.05 1.79 9.28
N GLN A 213 -15.90 2.28 8.40
CA GLN A 213 -17.36 2.13 8.41
C GLN A 213 -17.84 0.68 8.19
N SER A 214 -19.10 0.37 8.55
CA SER A 214 -19.70 -0.97 8.42
C SER A 214 -19.87 -1.44 6.97
N ARG A 215 -19.87 -0.52 6.00
CA ARG A 215 -19.90 -0.87 4.56
C ARG A 215 -18.64 -1.60 4.10
N TYR A 216 -17.52 -1.43 4.79
CA TYR A 216 -16.28 -2.16 4.55
C TYR A 216 -16.21 -3.37 5.48
N GLY A 217 -16.01 -4.55 4.92
CA GLY A 217 -16.21 -5.77 5.68
C GLY A 217 -14.98 -6.60 5.91
N ASP A 218 -15.07 -7.48 6.83
CA ASP A 218 -14.40 -8.77 6.97
C ASP A 218 -12.87 -8.74 6.95
N LYS A 219 -12.29 -7.59 7.37
CA LYS A 219 -10.87 -7.36 7.63
C LYS A 219 -10.69 -6.49 8.87
N MET A 220 -9.51 -6.56 9.51
CA MET A 220 -9.28 -5.97 10.82
C MET A 220 -8.38 -4.73 10.81
N SER A 221 -7.63 -4.44 9.75
CA SER A 221 -6.60 -3.42 9.81
C SER A 221 -6.86 -2.21 8.93
N SER A 222 -7.14 -2.36 7.64
CA SER A 222 -7.41 -1.22 6.77
C SER A 222 -8.40 -1.52 5.66
N ALA A 223 -8.92 -0.44 5.05
CA ALA A 223 -9.71 -0.53 3.82
C ALA A 223 -9.20 0.50 2.80
N LEU A 224 -8.96 0.04 1.59
CA LEU A 224 -8.55 0.85 0.44
C LEU A 224 -9.68 0.84 -0.60
N ASP A 225 -10.34 1.98 -0.77
CA ASP A 225 -11.44 2.15 -1.71
C ASP A 225 -10.99 3.02 -2.87
N ILE A 226 -10.94 2.43 -4.05
CA ILE A 226 -10.47 3.02 -5.28
C ILE A 226 -11.62 3.18 -6.24
N GLN A 227 -11.69 4.35 -6.83
CA GLN A 227 -12.61 4.61 -7.93
C GLN A 227 -11.82 4.99 -9.16
N TYR A 228 -12.09 4.32 -10.26
CA TYR A 228 -11.49 4.62 -11.54
C TYR A 228 -12.02 5.94 -12.11
N LYS A 229 -11.24 6.52 -13.02
CA LYS A 229 -11.60 7.75 -13.71
C LYS A 229 -12.91 7.58 -14.45
N LYS A 230 -13.64 8.69 -14.61
CA LYS A 230 -14.78 8.80 -15.54
C LYS A 230 -14.36 9.72 -16.68
N PRO A 231 -13.88 9.18 -17.81
CA PRO A 231 -13.39 9.99 -18.91
C PRO A 231 -14.49 10.90 -19.46
N LYS A 232 -14.12 12.13 -19.84
CA LYS A 232 -15.01 13.11 -20.49
C LYS A 232 -14.55 13.47 -21.91
N LYS A 233 -13.32 13.16 -22.25
CA LYS A 233 -12.72 13.38 -23.56
C LYS A 233 -11.80 12.22 -23.89
N PHE A 234 -11.44 12.08 -25.15
CA PHE A 234 -10.39 11.16 -25.57
C PHE A 234 -9.05 11.61 -24.98
N GLY A 235 -8.27 10.68 -24.52
CA GLY A 235 -6.95 10.90 -23.97
C GLY A 235 -6.25 9.59 -23.62
N GLY A 236 -5.01 9.71 -23.19
CA GLY A 236 -4.23 8.55 -22.81
C GLY A 236 -2.85 8.89 -22.33
N SER A 237 -2.08 7.87 -21.99
CA SER A 237 -0.68 7.99 -21.64
C SER A 237 0.11 6.77 -22.09
N ALA A 238 1.39 6.96 -22.35
CA ALA A 238 2.36 5.89 -22.53
C ALA A 238 3.59 6.21 -21.66
N TYR A 239 4.09 5.20 -20.97
CA TYR A 239 5.31 5.37 -20.19
C TYR A 239 6.25 4.18 -20.36
N LEU A 240 7.53 4.47 -20.22
CA LEU A 240 8.62 3.51 -20.33
C LEU A 240 9.68 3.82 -19.26
N SER A 241 10.07 2.81 -18.49
CA SER A 241 11.18 2.87 -17.54
C SER A 241 12.01 1.59 -17.58
N LEU A 242 13.12 1.55 -16.81
CA LEU A 242 13.92 0.33 -16.69
C LEU A 242 13.21 -0.81 -15.93
N LEU A 243 12.13 -0.49 -15.19
CA LEU A 243 11.37 -1.45 -14.39
C LEU A 243 10.00 -1.76 -14.98
N GLU A 244 9.37 -0.80 -15.64
CA GLU A 244 7.96 -0.91 -16.03
C GLU A 244 7.68 -0.12 -17.30
N GLN A 245 6.79 -0.65 -18.13
CA GLN A 245 6.20 0.04 -19.25
C GLN A 245 4.68 -0.11 -19.23
N GLY A 246 3.99 0.88 -19.75
CA GLY A 246 2.55 0.85 -19.79
C GLY A 246 1.95 1.83 -20.77
N PHE A 247 0.72 1.52 -21.11
CA PHE A 247 -0.10 2.30 -22.01
C PHE A 247 -1.52 2.37 -21.46
N HIS A 248 -2.14 3.54 -21.54
CA HIS A 248 -3.55 3.66 -21.22
C HIS A 248 -4.25 4.53 -22.24
N VAL A 249 -5.51 4.22 -22.47
CA VAL A 249 -6.40 4.99 -23.32
C VAL A 249 -7.77 5.13 -22.66
N GLU A 250 -8.32 6.32 -22.75
CA GLU A 250 -9.62 6.66 -22.18
C GLU A 250 -10.44 7.52 -23.14
N GLY A 251 -11.76 7.47 -23.01
CA GLY A 251 -12.61 8.32 -23.86
C GLY A 251 -14.10 8.11 -23.67
N THR A 252 -14.84 8.89 -24.41
CA THR A 252 -16.30 8.84 -24.47
C THR A 252 -16.77 8.60 -25.89
N GLY A 253 -17.96 7.99 -26.03
CA GLY A 253 -18.64 7.74 -27.28
C GLY A 253 -20.16 7.82 -27.13
N ALA A 254 -20.89 7.65 -28.25
CA ALA A 254 -22.35 7.67 -28.25
C ALA A 254 -22.97 8.91 -27.55
N LYS A 255 -22.44 10.11 -27.83
CA LYS A 255 -22.87 11.39 -27.21
C LYS A 255 -22.72 11.33 -25.67
N ASP A 256 -21.55 10.93 -25.20
CA ASP A 256 -21.15 10.80 -23.77
C ASP A 256 -21.94 9.75 -22.97
N LYS A 257 -22.71 8.88 -23.63
CA LYS A 257 -23.41 7.78 -22.96
C LYS A 257 -22.54 6.57 -22.71
N PHE A 258 -21.48 6.39 -23.47
CA PHE A 258 -20.53 5.28 -23.33
C PHE A 258 -19.16 5.84 -22.98
N THR A 259 -18.56 5.34 -21.90
CA THR A 259 -17.17 5.66 -21.54
C THR A 259 -16.34 4.39 -21.52
N TYR A 260 -15.10 4.50 -21.92
CA TYR A 260 -14.13 3.42 -21.86
C TYR A 260 -12.83 3.90 -21.25
N LEU A 261 -12.20 2.99 -20.51
CA LEU A 261 -10.93 3.18 -19.86
C LEU A 261 -10.19 1.86 -19.92
N VAL A 262 -9.05 1.82 -20.60
CA VAL A 262 -8.26 0.59 -20.81
C VAL A 262 -6.81 0.88 -20.50
N GLY A 263 -6.17 0.03 -19.73
CA GLY A 263 -4.75 0.12 -19.39
C GLY A 263 -4.06 -1.23 -19.57
N LEU A 264 -2.87 -1.17 -20.12
CA LEU A 264 -1.93 -2.29 -20.26
C LEU A 264 -0.65 -1.93 -19.52
N ARG A 265 -0.15 -2.84 -18.69
CA ARG A 265 1.14 -2.69 -18.03
C ARG A 265 1.97 -3.94 -18.19
N GLN A 266 3.27 -3.75 -18.28
CA GLN A 266 4.25 -4.81 -18.18
C GLN A 266 5.40 -4.36 -17.28
N ARG A 267 5.79 -5.23 -16.34
CA ARG A 267 6.86 -4.97 -15.39
C ARG A 267 7.87 -6.11 -15.36
N THR A 268 9.12 -5.73 -15.21
CA THR A 268 10.22 -6.66 -14.96
C THR A 268 11.10 -6.13 -13.84
N ASN A 269 11.23 -6.90 -12.78
CA ASN A 269 12.12 -6.56 -11.66
C ASN A 269 13.54 -7.13 -11.85
N ARG A 270 13.91 -7.54 -13.06
CA ARG A 270 15.21 -8.20 -13.34
C ARG A 270 16.38 -7.40 -12.79
N ASN A 271 16.46 -6.11 -13.12
CA ASN A 271 17.57 -5.26 -12.69
C ASN A 271 17.62 -5.11 -11.16
N LEU A 272 16.46 -5.07 -10.52
CA LEU A 272 16.32 -4.98 -9.07
C LEU A 272 16.77 -6.29 -8.38
N LEU A 273 16.30 -7.43 -8.88
CA LEU A 273 16.64 -8.74 -8.34
C LEU A 273 18.11 -9.13 -8.61
N SER A 274 18.63 -8.80 -9.78
CA SER A 274 20.05 -9.08 -10.12
C SER A 274 21.05 -8.23 -9.32
N SER A 275 20.58 -7.23 -8.57
CA SER A 275 21.41 -6.44 -7.66
C SER A 275 21.54 -7.05 -6.25
N GLN A 276 20.82 -8.15 -5.98
CA GLN A 276 20.87 -8.85 -4.69
C GLN A 276 22.16 -9.68 -4.52
N GLU A 277 22.40 -10.13 -3.31
CA GLU A 277 23.62 -10.89 -2.95
C GLU A 277 23.66 -12.31 -3.56
N THR A 278 22.49 -12.87 -3.91
CA THR A 278 22.43 -14.13 -4.67
C THR A 278 22.61 -13.83 -6.15
N THR A 279 23.72 -14.23 -6.71
CA THR A 279 23.97 -14.13 -8.17
C THR A 279 23.24 -15.23 -8.91
N GLY A 280 22.79 -14.95 -10.11
CA GLY A 280 22.06 -15.91 -10.95
C GLY A 280 21.21 -15.23 -12.03
N SER A 281 20.50 -16.04 -12.79
CA SER A 281 19.60 -15.55 -13.83
C SER A 281 18.19 -15.36 -13.26
N TYR A 282 17.76 -14.12 -13.15
CA TYR A 282 16.41 -13.71 -12.75
C TYR A 282 15.60 -13.32 -13.97
N ILE A 283 14.48 -13.99 -14.20
CA ILE A 283 13.57 -13.71 -15.33
C ILE A 283 12.14 -13.48 -14.79
N PRO A 284 11.89 -12.36 -14.11
CA PRO A 284 10.54 -11.97 -13.71
C PRO A 284 9.81 -11.29 -14.87
N SER A 285 8.55 -11.59 -15.05
CA SER A 285 7.67 -10.90 -15.98
C SER A 285 6.27 -10.84 -15.44
N SER A 286 5.70 -9.65 -15.34
CA SER A 286 4.32 -9.42 -14.95
C SER A 286 3.64 -8.54 -15.99
N THR A 287 2.49 -8.96 -16.46
CA THR A 287 1.67 -8.22 -17.45
C THR A 287 0.24 -8.20 -16.99
N ASP A 288 -0.42 -7.06 -17.04
CA ASP A 288 -1.86 -6.95 -16.82
C ASP A 288 -2.55 -6.09 -17.87
N ILE A 289 -3.80 -6.43 -18.11
CA ILE A 289 -4.75 -5.64 -18.89
C ILE A 289 -5.96 -5.38 -18.01
N GLN A 290 -6.25 -4.11 -17.78
CA GLN A 290 -7.40 -3.68 -17.00
C GLN A 290 -8.29 -2.79 -17.85
N ALA A 291 -9.61 -2.99 -17.76
CA ALA A 291 -10.55 -2.16 -18.48
C ALA A 291 -11.81 -1.89 -17.65
N GLN A 292 -12.36 -0.70 -17.84
CA GLN A 292 -13.67 -0.31 -17.36
C GLN A 292 -14.48 0.25 -18.51
N PHE A 293 -15.70 -0.27 -18.66
CA PHE A 293 -16.68 0.24 -19.58
C PHE A 293 -17.91 0.70 -18.82
N THR A 294 -18.41 1.89 -19.11
CA THR A 294 -19.61 2.41 -18.46
C THR A 294 -20.59 2.85 -19.54
N TRP A 295 -21.82 2.40 -19.42
CA TRP A 295 -22.90 2.77 -20.35
C TRP A 295 -24.05 3.41 -19.57
N GLN A 296 -24.29 4.70 -19.82
CA GLN A 296 -25.46 5.43 -19.36
C GLN A 296 -26.63 5.14 -20.30
N PHE A 297 -27.36 4.05 -20.04
CA PHE A 297 -28.45 3.60 -20.90
C PHE A 297 -29.56 4.67 -20.98
N ASN A 298 -29.92 5.23 -19.84
CA ASN A 298 -30.83 6.39 -19.72
C ASN A 298 -30.51 7.14 -18.41
N PRO A 299 -31.15 8.30 -18.11
CA PRO A 299 -30.85 9.07 -16.91
C PRO A 299 -31.00 8.29 -15.56
N LYS A 300 -31.73 7.17 -15.59
CA LYS A 300 -31.98 6.36 -14.38
C LYS A 300 -31.10 5.11 -14.32
N TRP A 301 -30.55 4.61 -15.42
CA TRP A 301 -29.83 3.36 -15.47
C TRP A 301 -28.43 3.52 -16.06
N GLN A 302 -27.45 3.02 -15.31
CA GLN A 302 -26.06 2.91 -15.71
C GLN A 302 -25.61 1.47 -15.59
N LEU A 303 -24.97 0.95 -16.64
CA LEU A 303 -24.29 -0.33 -16.62
C LEU A 303 -22.78 -0.10 -16.56
N GLU A 304 -22.07 -0.94 -15.82
CA GLU A 304 -20.63 -0.90 -15.65
C GLU A 304 -20.05 -2.29 -15.80
N ALA A 305 -18.96 -2.43 -16.55
CA ALA A 305 -18.17 -3.63 -16.64
C ALA A 305 -16.73 -3.30 -16.26
N LEU A 306 -16.15 -4.09 -15.35
CA LEU A 306 -14.78 -3.99 -14.87
C LEU A 306 -14.07 -5.30 -15.17
N THR A 307 -12.87 -5.24 -15.74
CA THR A 307 -12.06 -6.44 -16.02
C THR A 307 -10.62 -6.24 -15.59
N ASN A 308 -10.00 -7.32 -15.12
CA ASN A 308 -8.55 -7.41 -14.91
C ASN A 308 -8.07 -8.81 -15.30
N PHE A 309 -7.13 -8.86 -16.24
CA PHE A 309 -6.43 -10.08 -16.64
C PHE A 309 -4.94 -9.90 -16.41
N ALA A 310 -4.39 -10.62 -15.44
CA ALA A 310 -3.00 -10.52 -15.07
C ALA A 310 -2.27 -11.86 -15.19
N ARG A 311 -1.03 -11.81 -15.63
CA ARG A 311 -0.13 -12.96 -15.74
C ARG A 311 1.22 -12.56 -15.16
N THR A 312 1.69 -13.32 -14.20
CA THR A 312 3.01 -13.16 -13.60
C THR A 312 3.78 -14.47 -13.73
N SER A 313 5.00 -14.40 -14.18
CA SER A 313 5.93 -15.51 -14.19
C SER A 313 7.25 -15.10 -13.54
N PHE A 314 7.83 -16.02 -12.81
CA PHE A 314 9.13 -15.82 -12.19
C PHE A 314 9.98 -17.05 -12.47
N THR A 315 11.19 -16.83 -12.97
CA THR A 315 12.18 -17.88 -13.10
C THR A 315 13.46 -17.42 -12.45
N LEU A 316 14.02 -18.25 -11.60
CA LEU A 316 15.32 -18.07 -10.95
C LEU A 316 16.18 -19.29 -11.22
N VAL A 317 17.38 -19.05 -11.72
CA VAL A 317 18.48 -20.01 -11.77
C VAL A 317 19.59 -19.41 -10.92
N PRO A 318 19.64 -19.70 -9.60
CA PRO A 318 20.69 -19.18 -8.73
C PRO A 318 22.01 -19.88 -9.04
N GLU A 319 23.11 -19.16 -8.97
CA GLU A 319 24.46 -19.70 -9.23
C GLU A 319 25.31 -19.60 -7.98
N PHE A 320 25.33 -18.45 -7.33
CA PHE A 320 26.20 -18.20 -6.19
C PHE A 320 25.58 -17.17 -5.26
N SER A 321 25.82 -17.33 -3.94
CA SER A 321 25.49 -16.32 -2.95
C SER A 321 26.64 -16.18 -1.97
N GLN A 322 27.03 -14.93 -1.71
CA GLN A 322 28.05 -14.61 -0.74
C GLN A 322 27.45 -13.70 0.34
N LEU A 323 27.28 -14.26 1.53
CA LEU A 323 26.67 -13.57 2.67
C LEU A 323 27.72 -13.35 3.75
N THR A 324 27.64 -12.25 4.45
CA THR A 324 28.58 -11.93 5.54
C THR A 324 27.85 -11.28 6.70
N THR A 325 28.15 -11.72 7.90
CA THR A 325 27.70 -11.11 9.16
C THR A 325 28.89 -11.00 10.10
N SER A 326 28.84 -10.04 11.04
CA SER A 326 29.83 -9.92 12.09
C SER A 326 29.30 -10.52 13.39
N VAL A 327 30.06 -11.41 13.98
CA VAL A 327 29.80 -11.96 15.31
C VAL A 327 30.71 -11.23 16.29
N PHE A 328 30.11 -10.59 17.28
CA PHE A 328 30.85 -9.95 18.35
C PHE A 328 30.68 -10.75 19.63
N SER A 329 31.80 -11.27 20.17
CA SER A 329 31.89 -11.92 21.47
C SER A 329 32.82 -11.09 22.37
N PRO A 330 32.64 -11.09 23.70
CA PRO A 330 33.62 -10.47 24.60
C PRO A 330 35.05 -10.99 24.47
N LEU A 331 35.22 -12.21 23.90
CA LEU A 331 36.49 -12.87 23.74
C LEU A 331 37.11 -12.72 22.34
N PHE A 332 36.30 -12.51 21.32
CA PHE A 332 36.75 -12.35 19.93
C PHE A 332 35.71 -11.64 19.08
N SER A 333 36.15 -11.07 17.98
CA SER A 333 35.30 -10.53 16.91
C SER A 333 35.63 -11.28 15.63
N ALA A 334 34.65 -11.88 15.01
CA ALA A 334 34.84 -12.61 13.75
C ALA A 334 33.81 -12.19 12.72
N ASN A 335 34.23 -12.07 11.48
CA ASN A 335 33.36 -11.85 10.32
C ASN A 335 32.99 -13.21 9.74
N ILE A 336 31.79 -13.68 10.05
CA ILE A 336 31.32 -14.95 9.53
C ILE A 336 30.79 -14.74 8.11
N GLY A 337 31.40 -15.46 7.16
CA GLY A 337 30.97 -15.54 5.78
C GLY A 337 30.26 -16.86 5.51
N VAL A 338 29.32 -16.84 4.58
CA VAL A 338 28.70 -18.03 4.00
C VAL A 338 28.76 -17.91 2.49
N ASP A 339 29.42 -18.88 1.85
CA ASP A 339 29.44 -19.04 0.42
C ASP A 339 28.51 -20.20 0.06
N ILE A 340 27.54 -19.95 -0.82
CA ILE A 340 26.55 -20.96 -1.23
C ILE A 340 26.60 -21.07 -2.75
N PHE A 341 26.88 -22.28 -3.22
CA PHE A 341 26.87 -22.66 -4.63
C PHE A 341 25.56 -23.36 -4.92
N PHE A 342 24.76 -22.79 -5.84
CA PHE A 342 23.46 -23.31 -6.16
C PHE A 342 23.48 -24.13 -7.44
N GLU A 343 22.60 -25.14 -7.46
CA GLU A 343 22.22 -25.88 -8.66
C GLU A 343 20.70 -26.02 -8.70
N GLY A 344 20.15 -26.08 -9.90
CA GLY A 344 18.71 -26.20 -10.09
C GLY A 344 18.01 -24.88 -10.47
N LYS A 345 16.70 -24.85 -10.32
CA LYS A 345 15.87 -23.67 -10.73
C LYS A 345 14.54 -23.60 -10.02
N GLU A 346 14.01 -22.38 -9.95
CA GLU A 346 12.64 -22.08 -9.57
C GLU A 346 11.89 -21.54 -10.79
N LYS A 347 10.62 -21.94 -10.97
CA LYS A 347 9.74 -21.46 -12.02
C LYS A 347 8.32 -21.38 -11.51
N ASP A 348 7.89 -20.17 -11.21
CA ASP A 348 6.55 -19.89 -10.71
C ASP A 348 5.70 -19.19 -11.74
N ARG A 349 4.41 -19.46 -11.71
CA ARG A 349 3.41 -18.83 -12.58
C ARG A 349 2.16 -18.50 -11.77
N TYR A 350 1.64 -17.30 -12.01
CA TYR A 350 0.43 -16.81 -11.38
C TYR A 350 -0.47 -16.18 -12.45
N ALA A 351 -1.72 -16.56 -12.46
CA ALA A 351 -2.70 -16.03 -13.37
C ALA A 351 -3.92 -15.53 -12.58
N THR A 352 -4.32 -14.30 -12.82
CA THR A 352 -5.52 -13.71 -12.21
C THR A 352 -6.47 -13.23 -13.29
N ASN A 353 -7.73 -13.65 -13.19
CA ASN A 353 -8.80 -13.20 -14.03
C ASN A 353 -9.92 -12.64 -13.15
N MET A 354 -10.31 -11.39 -13.36
CA MET A 354 -11.43 -10.77 -12.67
C MET A 354 -12.37 -10.12 -13.68
N VAL A 355 -13.65 -10.41 -13.56
CA VAL A 355 -14.71 -9.75 -14.31
C VAL A 355 -15.80 -9.33 -13.33
N GLY A 356 -16.19 -8.06 -13.38
CA GLY A 356 -17.27 -7.50 -12.58
C GLY A 356 -18.28 -6.78 -13.46
N LEU A 357 -19.55 -7.00 -13.21
CA LEU A 357 -20.67 -6.34 -13.87
C LEU A 357 -21.52 -5.63 -12.82
N ALA A 358 -21.93 -4.41 -13.07
CA ALA A 358 -22.80 -3.68 -12.17
C ALA A 358 -23.89 -2.94 -12.93
N ALA A 359 -25.10 -2.94 -12.37
CA ALA A 359 -26.22 -2.13 -12.81
C ALA A 359 -26.60 -1.17 -11.71
N THR A 360 -26.55 0.12 -11.98
CA THR A 360 -26.95 1.18 -11.03
C THR A 360 -28.23 1.83 -11.49
N GLN A 361 -29.22 1.89 -10.59
CA GLN A 361 -30.51 2.55 -10.81
C GLN A 361 -30.64 3.77 -9.89
N GLN A 362 -30.88 4.92 -10.48
CA GLN A 362 -31.33 6.10 -9.77
C GLN A 362 -32.88 6.09 -9.77
N VAL A 363 -33.46 5.53 -8.69
CA VAL A 363 -34.93 5.40 -8.59
C VAL A 363 -35.57 6.79 -8.54
N ASN A 364 -35.02 7.67 -7.68
CA ASN A 364 -35.39 9.06 -7.58
C ASN A 364 -34.20 9.89 -7.07
N LYS A 365 -34.35 11.17 -6.79
CA LYS A 365 -33.25 12.07 -6.37
C LYS A 365 -32.55 11.61 -5.08
N ASN A 366 -33.23 10.81 -4.27
CA ASN A 366 -32.78 10.43 -2.93
C ASN A 366 -32.40 8.95 -2.82
N LEU A 367 -32.89 8.10 -3.72
CA LEU A 367 -32.70 6.65 -3.66
C LEU A 367 -31.91 6.14 -4.86
N ARG A 368 -30.79 5.50 -4.57
CA ARG A 368 -29.91 4.84 -5.53
C ARG A 368 -29.75 3.38 -5.13
N LEU A 369 -29.88 2.49 -6.10
CA LEU A 369 -29.70 1.06 -5.95
C LEU A 369 -28.62 0.58 -6.92
N LYS A 370 -27.80 -0.40 -6.51
CA LYS A 370 -26.74 -1.00 -7.32
C LYS A 370 -26.78 -2.51 -7.14
N TRP A 371 -26.82 -3.25 -8.23
CA TRP A 371 -26.68 -4.69 -8.29
C TRP A 371 -25.35 -5.01 -8.94
N MET A 372 -24.64 -5.96 -8.38
CA MET A 372 -23.29 -6.30 -8.78
C MET A 372 -23.14 -7.80 -8.86
N PHE A 373 -22.36 -8.23 -9.84
CA PHE A 373 -21.96 -9.62 -10.00
C PHE A 373 -20.49 -9.65 -10.39
N SER A 374 -19.68 -10.51 -9.75
CA SER A 374 -18.28 -10.65 -10.09
C SER A 374 -17.81 -12.11 -10.03
N ARG A 375 -16.84 -12.41 -10.88
CA ARG A 375 -16.05 -13.63 -10.83
C ARG A 375 -14.59 -13.26 -10.72
N PHE A 376 -13.93 -13.85 -9.75
CA PHE A 376 -12.49 -13.78 -9.59
C PHE A 376 -11.92 -15.19 -9.67
N GLU A 377 -10.82 -15.36 -10.40
CA GLU A 377 -10.11 -16.63 -10.53
C GLU A 377 -8.62 -16.38 -10.41
N ASN A 378 -7.96 -17.25 -9.68
CA ASN A 378 -6.54 -17.23 -9.49
C ASN A 378 -5.96 -18.64 -9.63
N ASP A 379 -5.00 -18.80 -10.54
CA ASP A 379 -4.21 -20.02 -10.74
C ASP A 379 -2.77 -19.75 -10.34
N GLU A 380 -2.25 -20.57 -9.44
CA GLU A 380 -0.87 -20.51 -8.96
C GLU A 380 -0.18 -21.86 -9.23
N SER A 381 1.03 -21.79 -9.76
CA SER A 381 1.92 -22.95 -9.93
C SER A 381 3.30 -22.58 -9.45
N GLU A 382 3.77 -23.25 -8.40
CA GLU A 382 5.10 -23.04 -7.82
C GLU A 382 5.92 -24.32 -8.02
N ASN A 383 6.99 -24.20 -8.79
CA ASN A 383 7.88 -25.33 -9.12
C ASN A 383 9.31 -24.94 -8.84
N TYR A 384 9.91 -25.50 -7.84
CA TYR A 384 11.34 -25.36 -7.59
C TYR A 384 11.99 -26.69 -7.23
N ASP A 385 13.27 -26.82 -7.62
CA ASP A 385 14.19 -27.85 -7.25
C ASP A 385 15.56 -27.19 -7.21
N ILE A 386 15.97 -26.79 -6.00
CA ILE A 386 17.18 -26.00 -5.78
C ILE A 386 18.01 -26.70 -4.72
N ILE A 387 19.24 -26.95 -5.07
CA ILE A 387 20.30 -27.48 -4.18
C ILE A 387 21.24 -26.33 -3.89
N GLY A 388 21.58 -26.10 -2.62
CA GLY A 388 22.60 -25.16 -2.18
C GLY A 388 23.67 -25.89 -1.37
N ALA A 389 24.86 -25.99 -1.93
CA ALA A 389 26.04 -26.46 -1.20
C ALA A 389 26.72 -25.26 -0.53
N TYR A 390 26.83 -25.27 0.78
CA TYR A 390 27.36 -24.14 1.53
C TYR A 390 28.64 -24.48 2.28
N LEU A 391 29.52 -23.47 2.33
CA LEU A 391 30.67 -23.39 3.22
C LEU A 391 30.50 -22.14 4.06
N PHE A 392 30.66 -22.24 5.38
CA PHE A 392 30.66 -21.05 6.24
C PHE A 392 31.80 -21.08 7.25
N GLY A 393 32.26 -19.90 7.63
CA GLY A 393 33.40 -19.72 8.53
C GLY A 393 33.85 -18.28 8.57
N GLU A 394 35.03 -18.06 9.13
CA GLU A 394 35.63 -16.74 9.18
C GLU A 394 36.09 -16.29 7.79
N ARG A 395 35.64 -15.10 7.36
CA ARG A 395 36.04 -14.51 6.08
C ARG A 395 37.17 -13.51 6.26
N ASP A 396 38.18 -13.60 5.41
CA ASP A 396 39.31 -12.67 5.41
C ASP A 396 38.95 -11.35 4.71
N PHE A 397 39.05 -10.26 5.44
CA PHE A 397 38.87 -8.91 4.93
C PHE A 397 40.18 -8.11 4.80
N ASP A 398 41.32 -8.75 4.98
CA ASP A 398 42.60 -8.11 4.80
C ASP A 398 42.95 -8.00 3.31
N ARG A 399 42.81 -6.82 2.78
CA ARG A 399 43.06 -6.52 1.35
C ARG A 399 44.51 -6.75 0.90
N SER A 400 45.42 -6.89 1.83
CA SER A 400 46.85 -7.17 1.54
C SER A 400 47.12 -8.64 1.26
N LYS A 401 46.18 -9.53 1.59
CA LYS A 401 46.30 -10.97 1.44
C LYS A 401 45.65 -11.48 0.15
N PRO A 402 46.20 -12.54 -0.44
CA PRO A 402 45.59 -13.19 -1.59
C PRO A 402 44.25 -13.87 -1.27
N THR A 403 43.98 -14.15 0.00
CA THR A 403 42.73 -14.73 0.54
C THR A 403 41.65 -13.71 0.82
N PHE A 404 41.85 -12.47 0.41
CA PHE A 404 40.83 -11.42 0.59
C PHE A 404 39.47 -11.84 0.02
N GLY A 405 38.45 -11.86 0.86
CA GLY A 405 37.08 -12.26 0.50
C GLY A 405 36.82 -13.78 0.57
N GLU A 406 37.82 -14.62 0.86
CA GLU A 406 37.66 -16.07 1.02
C GLU A 406 37.37 -16.47 2.47
N ILE A 407 36.78 -17.67 2.67
CA ILE A 407 36.61 -18.29 3.98
C ILE A 407 37.91 -19.00 4.33
N VAL A 408 38.62 -18.49 5.34
CA VAL A 408 39.94 -19.01 5.75
C VAL A 408 39.88 -20.00 6.90
N ASN A 409 38.88 -19.86 7.80
CA ASN A 409 38.65 -20.77 8.92
C ASN A 409 37.23 -21.34 8.81
N PRO A 410 37.03 -22.48 8.14
CA PRO A 410 35.72 -23.08 7.97
C PRO A 410 35.21 -23.63 9.31
N LEU A 411 33.97 -23.22 9.67
CA LEU A 411 33.22 -23.68 10.83
C LEU A 411 32.24 -24.81 10.47
N GLY A 412 31.86 -24.91 9.22
CA GLY A 412 30.93 -25.93 8.74
C GLY A 412 30.74 -25.90 7.24
N ALA A 413 30.34 -27.03 6.71
CA ALA A 413 29.92 -27.20 5.33
C ALA A 413 28.71 -28.11 5.30
N GLY A 414 27.87 -27.95 4.32
CA GLY A 414 26.67 -28.77 4.18
C GLY A 414 25.98 -28.56 2.85
N LEU A 415 24.82 -29.18 2.77
CA LEU A 415 23.95 -29.11 1.61
C LEU A 415 22.51 -28.97 2.09
N TYR A 416 21.74 -28.10 1.45
CA TYR A 416 20.30 -28.14 1.57
C TYR A 416 19.66 -28.26 0.20
N GLN A 417 18.58 -28.99 0.12
CA GLN A 417 17.78 -29.12 -1.08
C GLN A 417 16.32 -28.82 -0.76
N GLN A 418 15.72 -27.96 -1.56
CA GLN A 418 14.32 -27.61 -1.50
C GLN A 418 13.63 -28.02 -2.79
N PHE A 419 12.54 -28.73 -2.63
CA PHE A 419 11.72 -29.21 -3.74
C PHE A 419 10.27 -28.83 -3.53
N ALA A 420 9.60 -28.33 -4.58
CA ALA A 420 8.16 -28.18 -4.59
C ALA A 420 7.56 -28.36 -5.99
N ARG A 421 6.33 -28.87 -5.98
CA ARG A 421 5.41 -28.94 -7.12
C ARG A 421 4.03 -28.65 -6.59
N ASN A 422 3.72 -27.36 -6.45
CA ASN A 422 2.48 -26.89 -5.87
C ASN A 422 1.55 -26.33 -6.94
N GLN A 423 0.27 -26.58 -6.79
CA GLN A 423 -0.78 -26.02 -7.63
C GLN A 423 -1.93 -25.54 -6.76
N LEU A 424 -2.44 -24.33 -7.02
CA LEU A 424 -3.56 -23.77 -6.34
C LEU A 424 -4.49 -23.09 -7.36
N ASN A 425 -5.74 -23.50 -7.38
CA ASN A 425 -6.80 -22.81 -8.11
C ASN A 425 -7.84 -22.31 -7.12
N ILE A 426 -8.18 -21.02 -7.22
CA ILE A 426 -9.25 -20.41 -6.43
C ILE A 426 -10.19 -19.69 -7.38
N VAL A 427 -11.47 -20.01 -7.30
CA VAL A 427 -12.54 -19.30 -8.02
C VAL A 427 -13.53 -18.74 -7.00
N ASN A 428 -13.75 -17.42 -7.05
CA ASN A 428 -14.70 -16.74 -6.19
C ASN A 428 -15.79 -16.07 -7.05
N TRP A 429 -17.03 -16.41 -6.78
CA TRP A 429 -18.22 -15.79 -7.34
C TRP A 429 -18.87 -14.92 -6.27
N ALA A 430 -19.24 -13.69 -6.63
CA ALA A 430 -19.95 -12.80 -5.72
C ALA A 430 -21.11 -12.11 -6.42
N ALA A 431 -22.27 -12.13 -5.76
CA ALA A 431 -23.45 -11.36 -6.14
C ALA A 431 -23.80 -10.40 -5.00
N ALA A 432 -23.93 -9.12 -5.31
CA ALA A 432 -24.16 -8.10 -4.29
C ALA A 432 -25.26 -7.11 -4.69
N HIS A 433 -26.02 -6.67 -3.68
CA HIS A 433 -26.94 -5.55 -3.76
C HIS A 433 -26.51 -4.47 -2.78
N LYS A 434 -26.46 -3.21 -3.23
CA LYS A 434 -26.16 -2.04 -2.39
C LYS A 434 -27.24 -0.98 -2.62
N GLY A 435 -27.61 -0.30 -1.54
CA GLY A 435 -28.57 0.81 -1.59
C GLY A 435 -28.08 2.00 -0.81
N GLN A 436 -28.50 3.19 -1.25
CA GLN A 436 -28.25 4.45 -0.59
C GLN A 436 -29.51 5.30 -0.62
N LEU A 437 -29.94 5.78 0.54
CA LEU A 437 -31.07 6.69 0.72
C LEU A 437 -30.59 7.97 1.40
N ILE A 438 -30.79 9.09 0.74
CA ILE A 438 -30.43 10.42 1.23
C ILE A 438 -31.72 11.12 1.68
N LYS A 439 -31.79 11.48 2.95
CA LYS A 439 -32.89 12.26 3.54
C LYS A 439 -32.32 13.47 4.27
N GLN A 440 -32.46 14.66 3.72
CA GLN A 440 -31.98 15.92 4.34
C GLN A 440 -30.56 15.81 4.96
N LYS A 441 -30.50 15.47 6.25
CA LYS A 441 -29.28 15.37 7.07
C LYS A 441 -28.84 13.92 7.36
N GLN A 442 -29.49 12.94 6.74
CA GLN A 442 -29.22 11.53 6.92
C GLN A 442 -28.82 10.87 5.60
N VAL A 443 -27.85 9.98 5.66
CA VAL A 443 -27.43 9.14 4.55
C VAL A 443 -27.41 7.69 5.03
N MET A 444 -28.50 7.00 4.76
CA MET A 444 -28.62 5.59 5.06
C MET A 444 -28.05 4.74 3.92
N GLN A 445 -27.25 3.74 4.24
CA GLN A 445 -26.65 2.81 3.27
C GLN A 445 -26.83 1.38 3.78
N TRP A 446 -27.08 0.47 2.85
CA TRP A 446 -27.15 -0.96 3.14
C TRP A 446 -26.54 -1.78 2.01
N GLY A 447 -26.21 -3.00 2.31
CA GLY A 447 -25.72 -3.96 1.32
C GLY A 447 -25.91 -5.40 1.78
N LEU A 448 -26.06 -6.29 0.80
CA LEU A 448 -26.09 -7.73 0.96
C LEU A 448 -25.18 -8.35 -0.09
N THR A 449 -24.34 -9.29 0.29
CA THR A 449 -23.42 -10.00 -0.62
C THR A 449 -23.52 -11.49 -0.37
N LEU A 450 -23.65 -12.24 -1.43
CA LEU A 450 -23.60 -13.70 -1.47
C LEU A 450 -22.30 -14.09 -2.19
N GLU A 451 -21.52 -14.95 -1.59
CA GLU A 451 -20.24 -15.41 -2.12
C GLU A 451 -20.15 -16.92 -2.15
N LYS A 452 -19.57 -17.45 -3.20
CA LYS A 452 -19.18 -18.84 -3.35
C LYS A 452 -17.72 -18.92 -3.76
N THR A 453 -16.90 -19.56 -2.92
CA THR A 453 -15.47 -19.75 -3.17
C THR A 453 -15.18 -21.25 -3.34
N LEU A 454 -14.61 -21.60 -4.49
CA LEU A 454 -14.11 -22.93 -4.80
C LEU A 454 -12.59 -22.90 -4.72
N ILE A 455 -11.99 -23.84 -3.99
CA ILE A 455 -10.55 -23.92 -3.80
C ILE A 455 -10.11 -25.34 -4.08
N ASN A 456 -9.19 -25.50 -5.04
CA ASN A 456 -8.48 -26.75 -5.30
C ASN A 456 -7.00 -26.51 -5.09
N ASP A 457 -6.38 -27.24 -4.16
CA ASP A 457 -5.01 -27.06 -3.76
C ASP A 457 -4.27 -28.41 -3.68
N GLN A 458 -3.10 -28.42 -4.24
CA GLN A 458 -2.20 -29.59 -4.22
C GLN A 458 -0.82 -29.14 -3.78
N LEU A 459 -0.36 -29.64 -2.65
CA LEU A 459 0.99 -29.43 -2.15
C LEU A 459 1.82 -30.71 -2.29
N ASN A 460 3.04 -30.53 -2.76
CA ASN A 460 4.08 -31.56 -2.79
C ASN A 460 5.43 -30.89 -2.57
N GLU A 461 5.78 -30.70 -1.32
CA GLU A 461 7.03 -30.04 -0.90
C GLU A 461 7.85 -30.98 -0.02
N TRP A 462 9.17 -30.92 -0.16
CA TRP A 462 10.08 -31.52 0.80
C TRP A 462 11.39 -30.74 0.87
N GLU A 463 12.05 -30.88 2.00
CA GLU A 463 13.36 -30.29 2.27
C GLU A 463 14.31 -31.38 2.76
N ARG A 464 15.51 -31.34 2.28
CA ARG A 464 16.65 -32.14 2.73
C ARG A 464 17.75 -31.23 3.23
N GLN A 465 18.26 -31.49 4.40
CA GLN A 465 19.42 -30.82 4.95
C GLN A 465 20.49 -31.82 5.27
N ASP A 466 21.73 -31.43 5.01
CA ASP A 466 22.93 -32.19 5.29
C ASP A 466 23.93 -31.25 5.95
N SER A 467 24.62 -31.72 6.99
CA SER A 467 25.70 -31.01 7.62
C SER A 467 26.90 -31.94 7.76
N ALA A 468 28.03 -31.56 7.20
CA ALA A 468 29.26 -32.36 7.21
C ALA A 468 29.09 -33.81 6.68
N GLY A 469 28.16 -34.01 5.72
CA GLY A 469 27.87 -35.31 5.14
C GLY A 469 26.83 -36.15 5.87
N TYR A 470 26.21 -35.63 6.91
CA TYR A 470 25.14 -36.29 7.66
C TYR A 470 23.79 -35.59 7.45
N THR A 471 22.78 -36.35 7.08
CA THR A 471 21.42 -35.81 6.93
C THR A 471 20.84 -35.38 8.30
N LEU A 472 20.07 -34.27 8.27
CA LEU A 472 19.38 -33.76 9.45
C LEU A 472 17.84 -33.90 9.26
N PRO A 473 17.12 -34.53 10.21
CA PRO A 473 17.60 -35.23 11.39
C PRO A 473 18.45 -36.48 11.03
N TYR A 474 19.48 -36.76 11.83
CA TYR A 474 20.36 -37.89 11.59
C TYR A 474 19.67 -39.20 11.99
N LEU A 475 19.57 -40.12 11.05
CA LEU A 475 19.15 -41.50 11.26
C LEU A 475 20.22 -42.46 10.70
N PRO A 476 20.82 -43.32 11.53
CA PRO A 476 21.86 -44.21 11.06
C PRO A 476 21.40 -45.08 9.89
N GLY A 477 22.18 -45.06 8.79
CA GLY A 477 21.94 -45.93 7.62
C GLY A 477 20.72 -45.55 6.78
N ARG A 478 20.09 -44.42 7.03
CA ARG A 478 18.92 -43.93 6.26
C ARG A 478 19.05 -42.45 5.92
N LEU A 479 18.70 -42.14 4.69
CA LEU A 479 18.51 -40.75 4.23
C LEU A 479 17.17 -40.25 4.78
N SER A 480 17.19 -39.17 5.56
CA SER A 480 15.96 -38.57 6.07
C SER A 480 15.69 -37.20 5.45
N LEU A 481 14.42 -36.83 5.30
CA LEU A 481 14.01 -35.50 4.91
C LEU A 481 13.75 -34.68 6.17
N SER A 482 14.24 -33.43 6.18
CA SER A 482 14.03 -32.52 7.31
C SER A 482 12.59 -32.03 7.39
N LYS A 483 11.92 -32.00 6.24
CA LYS A 483 10.51 -31.58 6.14
C LYS A 483 9.84 -32.25 4.95
N VAL A 484 8.59 -32.66 5.13
CA VAL A 484 7.73 -33.16 4.06
C VAL A 484 6.33 -32.60 4.25
N ILE A 485 5.80 -31.95 3.22
CA ILE A 485 4.42 -31.51 3.16
C ILE A 485 3.81 -32.07 1.88
N LYS A 486 2.85 -32.97 2.05
CA LYS A 486 2.09 -33.54 0.94
C LYS A 486 0.62 -33.55 1.31
N SER A 487 -0.15 -32.72 0.66
CA SER A 487 -1.58 -32.59 0.94
C SER A 487 -2.36 -32.17 -0.30
N THR A 488 -3.65 -32.52 -0.31
CA THR A 488 -4.63 -32.04 -1.27
C THR A 488 -5.83 -31.48 -0.51
N ALA A 489 -6.38 -30.38 -0.98
CA ALA A 489 -7.58 -29.78 -0.41
C ALA A 489 -8.55 -29.39 -1.53
N ASP A 490 -9.81 -29.74 -1.33
CA ASP A 490 -10.91 -29.33 -2.22
C ASP A 490 -12.02 -28.76 -1.31
N LEU A 491 -12.28 -27.46 -1.44
CA LEU A 491 -13.20 -26.74 -0.57
C LEU A 491 -14.25 -26.00 -1.39
N ASP A 492 -15.50 -26.08 -0.94
CA ASP A 492 -16.64 -25.29 -1.44
C ASP A 492 -17.20 -24.45 -0.27
N ILE A 493 -16.93 -23.15 -0.30
CA ILE A 493 -17.22 -22.24 0.80
C ILE A 493 -18.30 -21.25 0.38
N ASN A 494 -19.44 -21.28 1.06
CA ASN A 494 -20.52 -20.31 0.87
C ASN A 494 -20.50 -19.29 2.02
N LYS A 495 -20.62 -18.00 1.68
CA LYS A 495 -20.69 -16.91 2.65
C LYS A 495 -21.84 -15.99 2.33
N ILE A 496 -22.46 -15.46 3.37
CA ILE A 496 -23.49 -14.43 3.28
C ILE A 496 -23.07 -13.28 4.19
N SER A 497 -22.92 -12.09 3.65
CA SER A 497 -22.60 -10.92 4.45
C SER A 497 -23.49 -9.73 4.09
N GLY A 498 -23.69 -8.85 5.05
CA GLY A 498 -24.49 -7.66 4.81
C GLY A 498 -24.21 -6.59 5.84
N TYR A 499 -24.64 -5.37 5.53
CA TYR A 499 -24.50 -4.23 6.43
C TYR A 499 -25.66 -3.25 6.29
N ILE A 500 -25.89 -2.53 7.37
CA ILE A 500 -26.73 -1.33 7.39
C ILE A 500 -25.97 -0.26 8.18
N GLN A 501 -25.95 0.95 7.67
CA GLN A 501 -25.36 2.10 8.37
C GLN A 501 -26.13 3.38 8.08
N ASP A 502 -26.12 4.29 9.04
CA ASP A 502 -26.69 5.62 8.90
C ASP A 502 -25.66 6.68 9.34
N ASN A 503 -25.54 7.72 8.54
CA ASN A 503 -24.72 8.89 8.81
C ASN A 503 -25.65 10.07 9.04
N ILE A 504 -25.69 10.56 10.29
CA ILE A 504 -26.59 11.59 10.75
C ILE A 504 -25.78 12.85 11.05
N VAL A 505 -26.09 13.96 10.37
CA VAL A 505 -25.57 15.28 10.70
C VAL A 505 -26.52 15.94 11.66
N PHE A 506 -26.20 15.95 12.96
CA PHE A 506 -26.96 16.69 13.96
C PHE A 506 -26.73 18.17 13.71
N ASN A 507 -27.76 18.90 13.71
CA ASN A 507 -27.86 20.36 13.50
C ASN A 507 -26.57 21.04 13.02
N ASP A 508 -26.59 21.71 11.86
CA ASP A 508 -25.42 22.46 11.30
C ASP A 508 -24.83 23.43 12.32
N SER A 509 -25.63 23.77 13.34
CA SER A 509 -25.22 24.63 14.44
C SER A 509 -24.29 24.02 15.46
N LEU A 510 -24.28 22.69 15.63
CA LEU A 510 -23.42 22.00 16.61
C LEU A 510 -22.15 21.42 15.95
N GLY A 511 -22.17 21.24 14.63
CA GLY A 511 -21.06 20.66 13.90
C GLY A 511 -20.78 19.18 14.28
N ILE A 512 -21.82 18.45 14.69
CA ILE A 512 -21.72 17.06 15.13
C ILE A 512 -22.22 16.14 14.03
N THR A 513 -21.41 15.12 13.70
CA THR A 513 -21.81 14.02 12.83
C THR A 513 -21.67 12.70 13.58
N LEU A 514 -22.70 11.88 13.53
CA LEU A 514 -22.69 10.53 14.08
C LEU A 514 -22.93 9.52 12.97
N GLN A 515 -22.10 8.49 12.90
CA GLN A 515 -22.29 7.37 12.01
C GLN A 515 -22.38 6.09 12.83
N ALA A 516 -23.49 5.40 12.72
CA ALA A 516 -23.72 4.11 13.36
C ALA A 516 -23.98 3.05 12.29
N GLY A 517 -23.47 1.86 12.48
CA GLY A 517 -23.70 0.75 11.55
C GLY A 517 -23.49 -0.61 12.18
N LEU A 518 -24.15 -1.57 11.58
CA LEU A 518 -24.04 -2.99 11.94
C LEU A 518 -23.71 -3.77 10.67
N ARG A 519 -22.75 -4.69 10.78
CA ARG A 519 -22.43 -5.66 9.75
C ARG A 519 -22.60 -7.07 10.30
N PHE A 520 -23.09 -7.97 9.48
CA PHE A 520 -23.09 -9.40 9.75
C PHE A 520 -22.32 -10.17 8.67
N ASN A 521 -21.77 -11.31 9.04
CA ASN A 521 -21.17 -12.28 8.13
C ASN A 521 -21.47 -13.68 8.64
N TYR A 522 -21.98 -14.53 7.78
CA TYR A 522 -22.15 -15.95 8.02
C TYR A 522 -21.26 -16.75 7.07
N ASN A 523 -20.41 -17.61 7.63
CA ASN A 523 -19.53 -18.50 6.89
C ASN A 523 -19.99 -19.94 7.05
N ALA A 524 -20.42 -20.58 5.97
CA ALA A 524 -20.93 -21.95 6.00
C ALA A 524 -19.83 -23.00 6.26
N LEU A 525 -18.54 -22.69 6.06
CA LEU A 525 -17.43 -23.61 6.29
C LEU A 525 -17.36 -24.04 7.77
N ASN A 526 -17.38 -23.06 8.68
CA ASN A 526 -17.28 -23.25 10.12
C ASN A 526 -18.60 -22.92 10.86
N GLN A 527 -19.70 -22.64 10.13
CA GLN A 527 -21.02 -22.27 10.63
C GLN A 527 -21.04 -21.08 11.59
N GLU A 528 -20.08 -20.17 11.46
CA GLU A 528 -19.92 -19.02 12.34
C GLU A 528 -20.74 -17.82 11.85
N LEU A 529 -21.55 -17.23 12.74
CA LEU A 529 -22.25 -15.96 12.53
C LEU A 529 -21.55 -14.85 13.30
N LEU A 530 -21.10 -13.84 12.60
CA LEU A 530 -20.35 -12.70 13.14
C LEU A 530 -21.19 -11.44 13.08
N LEU A 531 -21.21 -10.67 14.17
CA LEU A 531 -21.87 -9.37 14.25
C LEU A 531 -20.85 -8.29 14.59
N SER A 532 -20.76 -7.27 13.76
CA SER A 532 -19.75 -6.20 13.83
C SER A 532 -20.42 -4.83 13.96
N PRO A 533 -20.83 -4.41 15.18
CA PRO A 533 -21.28 -3.03 15.41
C PRO A 533 -20.14 -2.05 15.32
N ARG A 534 -20.36 -0.90 14.68
CA ARG A 534 -19.38 0.19 14.52
C ARG A 534 -20.02 1.54 14.69
N LEU A 535 -19.34 2.42 15.41
CA LEU A 535 -19.76 3.78 15.70
C LEU A 535 -18.63 4.75 15.38
N GLN A 536 -18.94 5.85 14.72
CA GLN A 536 -18.03 6.97 14.52
C GLN A 536 -18.71 8.27 14.94
N PHE A 537 -17.96 9.13 15.57
CA PHE A 537 -18.38 10.44 16.02
C PHE A 537 -17.39 11.49 15.53
N SER A 538 -17.88 12.61 15.04
CA SER A 538 -17.04 13.77 14.78
C SER A 538 -17.70 15.05 15.26
N TRP A 539 -16.86 15.96 15.76
CA TRP A 539 -17.28 17.25 16.26
C TRP A 539 -16.39 18.37 15.72
N MET A 540 -16.99 19.33 15.03
CA MET A 540 -16.36 20.53 14.51
C MET A 540 -16.88 21.73 15.29
N PRO A 541 -16.13 22.29 16.27
CA PRO A 541 -16.56 23.45 17.05
C PRO A 541 -16.83 24.68 16.18
N ARG A 542 -17.94 25.36 16.40
CA ARG A 542 -18.35 26.53 15.61
C ARG A 542 -17.35 27.67 15.61
N SER A 543 -16.72 27.89 16.76
CA SER A 543 -15.76 28.98 16.97
C SER A 543 -14.40 28.68 16.31
N LYS A 544 -14.12 27.39 15.98
CA LYS A 544 -12.86 26.92 15.42
C LYS A 544 -13.13 25.89 14.32
N LYS A 545 -13.68 26.35 13.18
CA LYS A 545 -13.96 25.48 12.01
C LYS A 545 -12.74 24.75 11.44
N ASP A 546 -11.54 25.20 11.79
CA ASP A 546 -10.28 24.60 11.39
C ASP A 546 -9.92 23.34 12.19
N LEU A 547 -10.64 23.08 13.30
CA LEU A 547 -10.41 21.97 14.21
C LEU A 547 -11.59 20.98 14.16
N VAL A 548 -11.30 19.69 14.06
CA VAL A 548 -12.27 18.60 14.14
C VAL A 548 -11.76 17.53 15.08
N PHE A 549 -12.57 17.15 16.06
CA PHE A 549 -12.33 15.97 16.90
C PHE A 549 -13.10 14.79 16.36
N LYS A 550 -12.48 13.62 16.40
CA LYS A 550 -13.03 12.38 15.88
C LYS A 550 -12.86 11.24 16.87
N ALA A 551 -13.82 10.35 16.95
CA ALA A 551 -13.73 9.12 17.69
C ALA A 551 -14.42 7.99 16.93
N ALA A 552 -13.91 6.78 17.05
CA ALA A 552 -14.54 5.58 16.50
C ALA A 552 -14.37 4.41 17.47
N ALA A 553 -15.39 3.59 17.57
CA ALA A 553 -15.32 2.33 18.31
C ALA A 553 -16.09 1.25 17.54
N GLY A 554 -15.62 0.01 17.58
CA GLY A 554 -16.33 -1.08 16.92
C GLY A 554 -15.67 -2.44 17.00
N ALA A 555 -16.44 -3.43 16.61
CA ALA A 555 -16.00 -4.80 16.41
C ALA A 555 -15.65 -5.02 14.94
N TYR A 556 -14.52 -5.67 14.71
CA TYR A 556 -14.01 -6.05 13.39
C TYR A 556 -13.67 -7.53 13.41
N HIS A 557 -14.22 -8.28 12.48
CA HIS A 557 -14.00 -9.70 12.35
C HIS A 557 -13.35 -10.00 11.01
N GLN A 558 -12.45 -10.98 10.99
CA GLN A 558 -11.86 -11.51 9.78
C GLN A 558 -12.11 -13.00 9.72
N PRO A 559 -13.09 -13.46 8.90
CA PRO A 559 -13.24 -14.88 8.61
C PRO A 559 -11.94 -15.44 8.04
N PRO A 560 -11.63 -16.73 8.35
CA PRO A 560 -10.40 -17.32 7.85
C PRO A 560 -10.34 -17.30 6.32
N PHE A 561 -9.20 -16.89 5.78
CA PHE A 561 -8.90 -17.07 4.37
C PHE A 561 -8.05 -18.34 4.18
N TYR A 562 -7.92 -18.83 2.96
CA TYR A 562 -7.41 -20.15 2.68
C TYR A 562 -6.04 -20.46 3.32
N ARG A 563 -5.09 -19.51 3.31
CA ARG A 563 -3.76 -19.72 3.92
C ARG A 563 -3.80 -19.89 5.45
N GLU A 564 -4.73 -19.21 6.14
CA GLU A 564 -4.93 -19.35 7.58
C GLU A 564 -5.50 -20.73 7.96
N LEU A 565 -6.32 -21.35 7.08
CA LEU A 565 -6.87 -22.67 7.29
C LEU A 565 -5.81 -23.77 7.27
N ARG A 566 -4.66 -23.51 6.64
CA ARG A 566 -3.61 -24.51 6.46
C ARG A 566 -2.66 -24.53 7.65
N ARG A 567 -2.54 -25.70 8.29
CA ARG A 567 -1.55 -25.95 9.35
C ARG A 567 -0.14 -26.08 8.78
N LEU A 568 0.85 -26.10 9.67
CA LEU A 568 2.28 -26.24 9.30
C LEU A 568 2.61 -27.57 8.62
N ASP A 569 1.83 -28.63 8.89
CA ASP A 569 1.94 -29.94 8.25
C ASP A 569 1.22 -30.03 6.89
N GLY A 570 0.56 -28.96 6.46
CA GLY A 570 -0.20 -28.89 5.21
C GLY A 570 -1.65 -29.34 5.31
N THR A 571 -2.11 -29.85 6.45
CA THR A 571 -3.53 -30.18 6.66
C THR A 571 -4.40 -28.94 6.76
N VAL A 572 -5.69 -29.04 6.41
CA VAL A 572 -6.62 -27.91 6.42
C VAL A 572 -7.57 -28.02 7.61
N ASN A 573 -7.60 -26.96 8.43
CA ASN A 573 -8.51 -26.82 9.55
C ASN A 573 -9.79 -26.08 9.13
N THR A 574 -10.84 -26.81 8.78
CA THR A 574 -12.14 -26.23 8.39
C THR A 574 -12.96 -25.68 9.57
N ALA A 575 -12.58 -26.02 10.82
CA ALA A 575 -13.23 -25.55 12.03
C ALA A 575 -12.62 -24.23 12.57
N LEU A 576 -11.61 -23.66 11.87
CA LEU A 576 -10.96 -22.44 12.29
C LEU A 576 -11.97 -21.28 12.39
N LEU A 577 -11.96 -20.59 13.53
CA LEU A 577 -12.85 -19.46 13.80
C LEU A 577 -12.29 -18.16 13.25
N ALA A 578 -13.17 -17.17 13.06
CA ALA A 578 -12.78 -15.83 12.67
C ALA A 578 -11.94 -15.17 13.76
N GLN A 579 -10.88 -14.48 13.33
CA GLN A 579 -10.15 -13.57 14.20
C GLN A 579 -11.03 -12.35 14.52
N ARG A 580 -10.98 -11.87 15.77
CA ARG A 580 -11.83 -10.80 16.29
C ARG A 580 -11.00 -9.66 16.82
N SER A 581 -11.38 -8.42 16.52
CA SER A 581 -10.70 -7.21 17.00
C SER A 581 -11.72 -6.20 17.51
N TRP A 582 -11.60 -5.80 18.77
CA TRP A 582 -12.26 -4.62 19.32
C TRP A 582 -11.32 -3.44 19.18
N GLN A 583 -11.80 -2.36 18.58
CA GLN A 583 -10.97 -1.19 18.28
C GLN A 583 -11.62 0.08 18.82
N VAL A 584 -10.79 0.94 19.42
CA VAL A 584 -11.13 2.31 19.78
C VAL A 584 -10.08 3.23 19.17
N VAL A 585 -10.52 4.27 18.50
CA VAL A 585 -9.66 5.27 17.86
C VAL A 585 -10.18 6.65 18.25
N ALA A 586 -9.30 7.53 18.68
CA ALA A 586 -9.60 8.94 18.91
C ALA A 586 -8.62 9.81 18.13
N GLY A 587 -9.08 10.90 17.56
CA GLY A 587 -8.22 11.73 16.72
C GLY A 587 -8.65 13.17 16.62
N MET A 588 -7.74 13.97 16.11
CA MET A 588 -7.90 15.40 15.86
C MET A 588 -7.39 15.74 14.47
N ASP A 589 -8.07 16.60 13.79
CA ASP A 589 -7.70 17.18 12.50
C ASP A 589 -7.67 18.70 12.60
N TYR A 590 -6.51 19.30 12.38
CA TYR A 590 -6.32 20.75 12.48
C TYR A 590 -5.77 21.30 11.18
N GLN A 591 -6.52 22.25 10.59
CA GLN A 591 -6.13 22.99 9.39
C GLN A 591 -5.58 24.35 9.76
N PHE A 592 -4.43 24.72 9.25
CA PHE A 592 -3.80 26.00 9.53
C PHE A 592 -3.03 26.50 8.30
N LYS A 593 -2.58 27.76 8.35
CA LYS A 593 -1.77 28.36 7.30
C LYS A 593 -0.44 28.85 7.86
N VAL A 594 0.63 28.57 7.13
CA VAL A 594 1.98 29.11 7.39
C VAL A 594 2.39 29.91 6.16
N GLY A 595 2.58 31.21 6.29
CA GLY A 595 2.94 32.07 5.14
C GLY A 595 1.95 31.97 3.97
N ASN A 596 0.63 31.96 4.24
CA ASN A 596 -0.48 31.80 3.29
C ASN A 596 -0.57 30.41 2.62
N ARG A 597 0.25 29.45 2.99
CA ARG A 597 0.22 28.07 2.48
C ARG A 597 -0.62 27.20 3.38
N PRO A 598 -1.50 26.33 2.84
CA PRO A 598 -2.34 25.45 3.62
C PRO A 598 -1.55 24.26 4.19
N PHE A 599 -1.81 23.96 5.46
CA PHE A 599 -1.33 22.78 6.17
C PHE A 599 -2.47 22.09 6.89
N ARG A 600 -2.36 20.78 7.04
CA ARG A 600 -3.27 19.96 7.80
C ARG A 600 -2.46 19.02 8.70
N LEU A 601 -2.70 19.10 9.99
CA LEU A 601 -2.17 18.18 10.99
C LEU A 601 -3.28 17.24 11.41
N SER A 602 -3.07 15.93 11.22
CA SER A 602 -3.97 14.88 11.70
C SER A 602 -3.23 14.06 12.74
N THR A 603 -3.82 13.89 13.92
CA THR A 603 -3.27 13.04 14.99
C THR A 603 -4.31 12.03 15.40
N GLU A 604 -3.92 10.77 15.53
CA GLU A 604 -4.80 9.68 15.92
C GLU A 604 -4.11 8.78 16.96
N ALA A 605 -4.83 8.44 18.03
CA ALA A 605 -4.43 7.43 19.01
C ALA A 605 -5.39 6.25 18.91
N TYR A 606 -4.89 5.04 19.02
CA TYR A 606 -5.70 3.83 18.88
C TYR A 606 -5.31 2.73 19.87
N TYR A 607 -6.30 1.90 20.16
CA TYR A 607 -6.13 0.64 20.86
C TYR A 607 -6.96 -0.44 20.16
N LYS A 608 -6.31 -1.59 19.89
CA LYS A 608 -6.92 -2.79 19.30
C LYS A 608 -6.68 -3.95 20.26
N GLN A 609 -7.73 -4.64 20.66
CA GLN A 609 -7.65 -5.90 21.36
C GLN A 609 -8.12 -7.02 20.43
N MET A 610 -7.33 -8.08 20.30
CA MET A 610 -7.58 -9.17 19.37
C MET A 610 -7.71 -10.50 20.13
N THR A 611 -8.69 -11.29 19.71
CA THR A 611 -8.95 -12.65 20.22
C THR A 611 -9.12 -13.61 19.06
N ASN A 612 -8.99 -14.90 19.30
CA ASN A 612 -9.00 -15.96 18.28
C ASN A 612 -7.93 -15.70 17.21
N VAL A 613 -6.78 -15.15 17.61
CA VAL A 613 -5.70 -14.85 16.67
C VAL A 613 -5.10 -16.15 16.14
N VAL A 614 -4.84 -16.19 14.85
CA VAL A 614 -4.09 -17.27 14.20
C VAL A 614 -2.64 -16.84 14.12
N PRO A 615 -1.74 -17.40 14.94
CA PRO A 615 -0.32 -17.05 14.89
C PRO A 615 0.32 -17.50 13.58
N TYR A 616 1.44 -16.86 13.26
CA TYR A 616 2.24 -17.25 12.11
C TYR A 616 3.73 -17.08 12.40
N ASP A 617 4.54 -17.87 11.72
CA ASP A 617 5.98 -17.72 11.64
C ASP A 617 6.38 -17.08 10.31
N ILE A 618 7.51 -16.36 10.31
CA ILE A 618 8.16 -15.87 9.10
C ILE A 618 9.37 -16.78 8.84
N ASP A 619 9.24 -17.65 7.84
CA ASP A 619 10.29 -18.54 7.36
C ASP A 619 10.98 -17.90 6.16
N ASN A 620 12.15 -17.31 6.39
CA ASN A 620 12.83 -16.41 5.47
C ASN A 620 11.92 -15.19 5.16
N VAL A 621 11.22 -15.17 4.02
CA VAL A 621 10.26 -14.13 3.63
C VAL A 621 8.82 -14.67 3.54
N ARG A 622 8.62 -15.96 3.81
CA ARG A 622 7.33 -16.65 3.69
C ARG A 622 6.59 -16.63 5.01
N ILE A 623 5.30 -16.30 4.98
CA ILE A 623 4.41 -16.40 6.13
C ILE A 623 3.82 -17.80 6.17
N ARG A 624 3.98 -18.46 7.32
CA ARG A 624 3.43 -19.79 7.61
C ARG A 624 2.49 -19.69 8.81
N TYR A 625 1.19 -19.81 8.57
CA TYR A 625 0.17 -19.81 9.61
C TYR A 625 0.16 -21.13 10.37
N PHE A 626 -0.22 -21.06 11.66
CA PHE A 626 -0.37 -22.28 12.48
C PHE A 626 -1.67 -23.01 12.19
N GLY A 627 -2.66 -22.33 11.59
CA GLY A 627 -3.96 -22.91 11.29
C GLY A 627 -4.82 -23.17 12.52
N GLU A 628 -4.58 -22.48 13.63
CA GLU A 628 -5.28 -22.61 14.92
C GLU A 628 -5.51 -21.26 15.59
N ASN A 629 -6.63 -21.09 16.30
CA ASN A 629 -6.98 -19.89 17.05
C ASN A 629 -6.43 -19.95 18.48
N ASN A 630 -5.14 -20.09 18.64
CA ASN A 630 -4.49 -20.34 19.93
C ASN A 630 -3.70 -19.12 20.45
N ALA A 631 -4.12 -17.91 20.08
CA ALA A 631 -3.49 -16.70 20.58
C ALA A 631 -4.48 -15.55 20.82
N LYS A 632 -4.05 -14.63 21.68
CA LYS A 632 -4.63 -13.32 21.90
C LYS A 632 -3.56 -12.25 21.66
N ALA A 633 -3.97 -11.06 21.21
CA ALA A 633 -3.03 -10.00 20.89
C ALA A 633 -3.62 -8.61 21.19
N TYR A 634 -2.76 -7.61 21.25
CA TYR A 634 -3.16 -6.21 21.24
C TYR A 634 -2.22 -5.36 20.39
N ALA A 635 -2.74 -4.22 19.93
CA ALA A 635 -1.94 -3.17 19.30
C ALA A 635 -2.40 -1.82 19.81
N THR A 636 -1.44 -0.95 20.13
CA THR A 636 -1.70 0.42 20.57
C THR A 636 -0.68 1.37 19.99
N GLY A 637 -1.10 2.58 19.71
CA GLY A 637 -0.19 3.56 19.13
C GLY A 637 -0.77 4.94 18.94
N VAL A 638 0.12 5.84 18.53
CA VAL A 638 -0.20 7.23 18.16
C VAL A 638 0.42 7.52 16.80
N GLU A 639 -0.35 8.10 15.92
CA GLU A 639 0.08 8.51 14.58
C GLU A 639 -0.15 10.01 14.39
N MET A 640 0.81 10.66 13.75
CA MET A 640 0.75 12.07 13.38
C MET A 640 1.05 12.22 11.89
N ARG A 641 0.27 13.01 11.19
CA ARG A 641 0.48 13.32 9.76
C ARG A 641 0.35 14.81 9.54
N LEU A 642 1.38 15.39 8.96
CA LEU A 642 1.43 16.76 8.51
C LEU A 642 1.45 16.78 6.98
N VAL A 643 0.38 17.24 6.38
CA VAL A 643 0.22 17.38 4.92
C VAL A 643 0.11 18.85 4.60
N GLY A 644 0.77 19.32 3.55
CA GLY A 644 0.64 20.72 3.15
C GLY A 644 1.62 21.15 2.06
N GLU A 645 1.55 22.41 1.71
CA GLU A 645 2.44 23.06 0.75
C GLU A 645 3.72 23.56 1.44
N TRP A 646 4.69 22.67 1.67
CA TRP A 646 6.00 23.05 2.22
C TRP A 646 6.75 23.95 1.26
N VAL A 647 6.61 23.66 -0.02
CA VAL A 647 6.94 24.53 -1.14
C VAL A 647 5.65 24.94 -1.82
N LYS A 648 5.59 26.16 -2.32
CA LYS A 648 4.41 26.72 -2.99
C LYS A 648 4.03 25.87 -4.20
N ASP A 649 2.76 25.47 -4.27
CA ASP A 649 2.18 24.64 -5.33
C ASP A 649 2.74 23.19 -5.39
N ALA A 650 3.47 22.73 -4.35
CA ALA A 650 3.96 21.38 -4.21
C ALA A 650 3.49 20.79 -2.88
N GLU A 651 2.63 19.76 -2.96
CA GLU A 651 2.12 19.05 -1.80
C GLU A 651 3.20 18.10 -1.27
N SER A 652 3.52 18.21 0.00
CA SER A 652 4.44 17.33 0.71
C SER A 652 3.79 16.84 1.98
N TRP A 653 4.25 15.70 2.51
CA TRP A 653 3.75 15.17 3.77
C TRP A 653 4.83 14.49 4.60
N LEU A 654 4.63 14.57 5.90
CA LEU A 654 5.39 13.88 6.93
C LEU A 654 4.43 13.03 7.75
N SER A 655 4.73 11.76 7.92
CA SER A 655 4.02 10.84 8.80
C SER A 655 4.97 10.32 9.87
N ILE A 656 4.52 10.31 11.11
CA ILE A 656 5.24 9.78 12.27
C ILE A 656 4.29 8.87 13.03
N GLY A 657 4.77 7.68 13.39
CA GLY A 657 4.01 6.70 14.14
C GLY A 657 4.80 6.09 15.28
N PHE A 658 4.14 5.92 16.43
CA PHE A 658 4.60 5.13 17.55
C PHE A 658 3.62 4.01 17.76
N MET A 659 4.11 2.77 17.78
CA MET A 659 3.25 1.60 17.91
C MET A 659 3.91 0.52 18.76
N ARG A 660 3.09 -0.20 19.52
CA ARG A 660 3.46 -1.44 20.17
C ARG A 660 2.39 -2.49 19.91
N THR A 661 2.81 -3.68 19.49
CA THR A 661 1.91 -4.82 19.34
C THR A 661 2.52 -6.07 19.96
N ARG A 662 1.70 -6.79 20.71
CA ARG A 662 2.08 -8.01 21.43
C ARG A 662 1.08 -9.12 21.17
N GLU A 663 1.56 -10.36 21.26
CA GLU A 663 0.72 -11.57 21.23
C GLU A 663 1.11 -12.51 22.37
N ASN A 664 0.17 -13.29 22.82
CA ASN A 664 0.35 -14.35 23.81
C ASN A 664 -0.34 -15.60 23.27
N LEU A 665 0.45 -16.63 23.03
CA LEU A 665 -0.04 -17.93 22.60
C LEU A 665 -0.50 -18.73 23.82
N ASP A 666 -1.55 -19.52 23.63
CA ASP A 666 -2.04 -20.43 24.65
C ASP A 666 -1.11 -21.65 24.69
N ASP A 667 -0.80 -22.12 25.90
CA ASP A 667 0.07 -23.27 26.16
C ASP A 667 1.50 -23.15 25.57
N ASP A 668 2.01 -21.92 25.43
CA ASP A 668 3.34 -21.63 24.91
C ASP A 668 4.35 -21.64 26.04
N PHE A 669 5.09 -22.73 26.19
CA PHE A 669 6.09 -22.92 27.24
C PHE A 669 7.28 -23.72 26.73
N TYR A 670 8.40 -23.60 27.47
CA TYR A 670 9.59 -24.45 27.32
C TYR A 670 10.14 -24.84 28.67
N TYR A 671 11.05 -25.84 28.71
CA TYR A 671 11.76 -26.23 29.92
C TYR A 671 13.18 -25.67 29.90
N ASN A 672 13.58 -25.09 31.04
CA ASN A 672 14.98 -24.91 31.36
C ASN A 672 15.46 -26.13 32.09
N PHE A 673 16.61 -26.66 31.69
CA PHE A 673 17.23 -27.82 32.31
C PHE A 673 18.40 -27.39 33.18
N TYR A 674 18.55 -28.01 34.32
CA TYR A 674 19.59 -27.69 35.28
C TYR A 674 20.39 -28.94 35.61
N ASN A 675 21.72 -28.80 35.82
CA ASN A 675 22.57 -29.86 36.31
C ASN A 675 22.47 -30.03 37.83
N LYS A 676 23.17 -31.01 38.37
CA LYS A 676 23.18 -31.30 39.80
C LYS A 676 23.67 -30.14 40.69
N ASP A 677 24.45 -29.23 40.16
CA ASP A 677 24.97 -28.06 40.83
C ASP A 677 24.04 -26.85 40.73
N GLY A 678 22.84 -27.05 40.12
CA GLY A 678 21.83 -26.02 39.92
C GLY A 678 22.15 -25.00 38.79
N GLU A 679 23.15 -25.28 37.96
CA GLU A 679 23.48 -24.43 36.83
C GLU A 679 22.54 -24.70 35.63
N LEU A 680 22.13 -23.64 34.97
CA LEU A 680 21.33 -23.76 33.72
C LEU A 680 22.17 -24.42 32.62
N ILE A 681 21.71 -25.55 32.10
CA ILE A 681 22.38 -26.26 31.01
C ILE A 681 22.23 -25.45 29.72
N THR A 682 23.36 -25.04 29.18
CA THR A 682 23.51 -24.36 27.90
C THR A 682 24.58 -25.05 27.08
N GLY A 683 24.82 -24.63 25.82
CA GLY A 683 25.92 -25.17 25.02
C GLY A 683 27.32 -24.89 25.61
N GLN A 684 27.46 -24.08 26.67
CA GLN A 684 28.72 -23.72 27.33
C GLN A 684 28.87 -24.30 28.74
N THR A 685 27.80 -24.97 29.26
CA THR A 685 27.85 -25.60 30.59
C THR A 685 28.65 -26.89 30.50
N GLU A 686 29.63 -27.08 31.41
CA GLU A 686 30.51 -28.29 31.39
C GLU A 686 29.73 -29.55 31.70
N ASP A 687 28.96 -29.57 32.80
CA ASP A 687 28.06 -30.68 33.14
C ASP A 687 26.71 -30.50 32.54
N GLN A 688 26.44 -31.22 31.47
CA GLN A 688 25.16 -31.18 30.73
C GLN A 688 24.19 -32.29 31.13
N VAL A 689 24.44 -32.99 32.22
CA VAL A 689 23.53 -34.00 32.73
C VAL A 689 22.33 -33.32 33.41
N VAL A 690 21.14 -33.57 32.90
CA VAL A 690 19.93 -33.00 33.45
C VAL A 690 19.61 -33.65 34.82
N ALA A 691 19.64 -32.86 35.88
CA ALA A 691 19.23 -33.24 37.23
C ALA A 691 17.86 -32.68 37.61
N ASP A 692 17.48 -31.51 37.08
CA ASP A 692 16.21 -30.84 37.34
C ASP A 692 15.72 -30.06 36.09
N SER A 693 14.43 -29.79 36.03
CA SER A 693 13.84 -28.98 34.97
C SER A 693 12.76 -28.03 35.49
N ALA A 694 12.77 -26.81 35.02
CA ALA A 694 11.75 -25.80 35.32
C ALA A 694 10.97 -25.41 34.06
N ARG A 695 9.64 -25.47 34.16
CA ARG A 695 8.75 -24.95 33.13
C ARG A 695 8.80 -23.43 33.11
N VAL A 696 8.96 -22.86 31.93
CA VAL A 696 8.94 -21.43 31.68
C VAL A 696 7.85 -21.11 30.68
N ASP A 697 6.80 -20.40 31.13
CA ASP A 697 5.76 -19.89 30.23
C ASP A 697 6.27 -18.64 29.50
N VAL A 698 6.10 -18.60 28.18
CA VAL A 698 6.65 -17.53 27.33
C VAL A 698 5.89 -16.22 27.52
N GLY A 699 4.55 -16.27 27.59
CA GLY A 699 3.72 -15.11 27.87
C GLY A 699 3.65 -14.12 26.70
N TRP A 700 3.67 -12.82 27.00
CA TRP A 700 3.50 -11.77 25.99
C TRP A 700 4.75 -11.50 25.16
N LEU A 701 4.75 -11.86 23.90
CA LEU A 701 5.81 -11.63 22.91
C LEU A 701 5.54 -10.43 22.00
N ARG A 702 6.59 -9.91 21.38
CA ARG A 702 6.46 -8.97 20.27
C ARG A 702 5.85 -9.70 19.07
N ARG A 703 4.83 -9.10 18.42
CA ARG A 703 4.32 -9.63 17.14
C ARG A 703 5.32 -9.37 16.02
N PRO A 704 5.35 -10.15 14.95
CA PRO A 704 6.26 -9.95 13.82
C PRO A 704 6.18 -8.56 13.18
N THR A 705 5.04 -7.87 13.30
CA THR A 705 4.82 -6.50 12.80
C THR A 705 5.13 -5.41 13.83
N ASP A 706 5.64 -5.74 15.04
CA ASP A 706 5.92 -4.78 16.11
C ASP A 706 7.10 -3.88 15.74
N ARG A 707 6.80 -2.60 15.53
CA ARG A 707 7.77 -1.55 15.23
C ARG A 707 7.46 -0.31 16.05
N LEU A 708 8.34 0.01 17.01
CA LEU A 708 8.08 1.07 17.97
C LEU A 708 7.95 2.46 17.31
N PHE A 709 8.80 2.75 16.35
CA PHE A 709 8.83 4.06 15.70
C PHE A 709 8.92 3.92 14.19
N THR A 710 8.09 4.69 13.48
CA THR A 710 8.11 4.81 12.02
C THR A 710 8.04 6.26 11.61
N MET A 711 8.72 6.62 10.52
CA MET A 711 8.64 7.92 9.89
C MET A 711 8.65 7.76 8.37
N GLY A 712 7.75 8.47 7.72
CA GLY A 712 7.68 8.58 6.27
C GLY A 712 7.61 10.05 5.87
N LEU A 713 8.46 10.46 4.94
CA LEU A 713 8.48 11.81 4.37
C LEU A 713 8.43 11.71 2.85
N PHE A 714 7.49 12.40 2.26
CA PHE A 714 7.50 12.73 0.84
C PHE A 714 7.59 14.23 0.67
N PHE A 715 8.64 14.69 0.03
CA PHE A 715 8.91 16.10 -0.21
C PHE A 715 9.04 16.37 -1.70
N GLN A 716 8.39 17.42 -2.16
CA GLN A 716 8.49 17.90 -3.53
C GLN A 716 8.96 19.35 -3.57
N ASP A 717 9.81 19.66 -4.54
CA ASP A 717 10.26 21.01 -4.83
C ASP A 717 10.45 21.21 -6.34
N TYR A 718 10.56 22.47 -6.73
CA TYR A 718 10.93 22.87 -8.08
C TYR A 718 12.39 23.31 -8.09
N LEU A 719 13.14 22.88 -9.09
CA LEU A 719 14.54 23.32 -9.24
C LEU A 719 14.57 24.80 -9.64
N SER A 720 14.96 25.69 -8.70
CA SER A 720 14.90 27.13 -8.91
C SER A 720 13.46 27.62 -9.15
N THR A 721 13.29 28.70 -9.90
CA THR A 721 11.98 29.28 -10.27
C THR A 721 11.30 28.56 -11.45
N ASN A 722 11.98 27.58 -12.07
CA ASN A 722 11.49 26.92 -13.27
C ASN A 722 10.67 25.67 -12.90
N LYS A 723 9.35 25.76 -13.04
CA LYS A 723 8.40 24.67 -12.76
C LYS A 723 8.53 23.45 -13.69
N ASN A 724 9.29 23.54 -14.76
CA ASN A 724 9.54 22.43 -15.65
C ASN A 724 10.52 21.41 -15.07
N PHE A 725 11.22 21.76 -13.99
CA PHE A 725 12.11 20.85 -13.28
C PHE A 725 11.61 20.62 -11.85
N LYS A 726 11.36 19.38 -11.51
CA LYS A 726 10.89 18.97 -10.19
C LYS A 726 11.89 18.03 -9.53
N VAL A 727 11.98 18.15 -8.21
CA VAL A 727 12.74 17.24 -7.35
C VAL A 727 11.77 16.56 -6.41
N HIS A 728 11.94 15.27 -6.21
CA HIS A 728 11.12 14.44 -5.33
C HIS A 728 12.05 13.69 -4.39
N LEU A 729 11.79 13.77 -3.09
CA LEU A 729 12.48 13.02 -2.06
C LEU A 729 11.47 12.14 -1.34
N ASN A 730 11.75 10.86 -1.26
CA ASN A 730 11.03 9.90 -0.44
C ASN A 730 11.98 9.37 0.62
N LEU A 731 11.62 9.52 1.89
CA LEU A 731 12.42 9.06 3.02
C LEU A 731 11.57 8.17 3.92
N LEU A 732 12.07 6.97 4.22
CA LEU A 732 11.44 6.01 5.09
C LEU A 732 12.41 5.62 6.21
N PHE A 733 11.93 5.68 7.42
CA PHE A 733 12.60 5.17 8.61
C PHE A 733 11.68 4.25 9.39
N GLY A 734 12.21 3.14 9.88
CA GLY A 734 11.51 2.27 10.81
C GLY A 734 12.48 1.69 11.83
N SER A 735 12.12 1.76 13.11
CA SER A 735 12.90 1.13 14.17
C SER A 735 12.99 -0.39 13.99
N ASN A 736 13.79 -1.05 14.78
CA ASN A 736 13.99 -2.49 14.75
C ASN A 736 12.67 -3.28 14.85
N MET A 737 12.61 -4.43 14.18
CA MET A 737 11.51 -5.40 14.26
C MET A 737 11.99 -6.72 14.88
N PRO A 738 11.09 -7.49 15.52
CA PRO A 738 11.40 -8.85 15.90
C PRO A 738 11.47 -9.77 14.67
N TYR A 739 12.23 -10.83 14.79
CA TYR A 739 12.28 -11.93 13.86
C TYR A 739 12.31 -13.25 14.63
N ASN A 740 11.65 -14.27 14.11
CA ASN A 740 11.56 -15.57 14.80
C ASN A 740 12.58 -16.58 14.27
N ILE A 741 12.91 -17.53 15.12
CA ILE A 741 13.54 -18.79 14.68
C ILE A 741 12.38 -19.76 14.44
N PRO A 742 12.11 -20.17 13.20
CA PRO A 742 10.98 -21.03 12.88
C PRO A 742 10.99 -22.33 13.69
N GLY A 743 9.83 -22.70 14.24
CA GLY A 743 9.67 -23.90 15.04
C GLY A 743 10.28 -23.86 16.45
N SER A 744 10.86 -22.74 16.89
CA SER A 744 11.39 -22.59 18.24
C SER A 744 10.43 -21.82 19.15
N VAL A 745 9.95 -22.45 20.22
CA VAL A 745 9.13 -21.83 21.24
C VAL A 745 9.95 -20.81 22.03
N LYS A 746 11.14 -21.22 22.51
CA LYS A 746 12.03 -20.39 23.35
C LYS A 746 12.50 -19.12 22.64
N TYR A 747 12.80 -19.20 21.36
CA TYR A 747 13.37 -18.11 20.57
C TYR A 747 12.39 -17.51 19.58
N ARG A 748 11.09 -17.71 19.78
CA ARG A 748 10.05 -17.08 19.00
C ARG A 748 10.13 -15.55 19.12
N ASN A 749 10.23 -14.86 18.00
CA ASN A 749 10.36 -13.40 17.91
C ASN A 749 11.48 -12.81 18.80
N ALA A 750 12.54 -13.58 19.06
CA ALA A 750 13.67 -13.19 19.90
C ALA A 750 14.79 -12.50 19.11
N LEU A 751 14.93 -12.80 17.82
CA LEU A 751 15.89 -12.13 16.95
C LEU A 751 15.40 -10.72 16.61
N ILE A 752 16.32 -9.84 16.27
CA ILE A 752 16.02 -8.43 15.96
C ILE A 752 16.58 -8.12 14.57
N ILE A 753 15.70 -7.60 13.71
CA ILE A 753 16.10 -6.97 12.45
C ILE A 753 16.48 -5.53 12.73
N ASP A 754 17.62 -5.09 12.20
CA ASP A 754 18.13 -3.72 12.31
C ASP A 754 17.13 -2.68 11.81
N PRO A 755 17.25 -1.41 12.30
CA PRO A 755 16.41 -0.32 11.82
C PRO A 755 16.53 -0.14 10.31
N TYR A 756 15.36 -0.02 9.67
CA TYR A 756 15.23 0.25 8.26
C TYR A 756 15.39 1.74 7.95
N ILE A 757 16.27 2.09 7.03
CA ILE A 757 16.47 3.47 6.57
C ILE A 757 16.61 3.45 5.06
N ARG A 758 15.79 4.26 4.36
CA ARG A 758 15.85 4.40 2.93
C ARG A 758 15.54 5.82 2.49
N ALA A 759 16.30 6.33 1.57
CA ALA A 759 16.06 7.58 0.87
C ALA A 759 16.07 7.33 -0.64
N ASP A 760 14.99 7.74 -1.32
CA ASP A 760 14.90 7.70 -2.78
C ASP A 760 14.77 9.14 -3.30
N LEU A 761 15.50 9.47 -4.34
CA LEU A 761 15.56 10.81 -4.93
C LEU A 761 15.17 10.75 -6.41
N GLY A 762 14.29 11.65 -6.83
CA GLY A 762 13.84 11.75 -8.22
C GLY A 762 14.00 13.17 -8.77
N PHE A 763 14.43 13.26 -10.01
CA PHE A 763 14.47 14.48 -10.79
C PHE A 763 13.58 14.31 -12.00
N SER A 764 12.64 15.23 -12.22
CA SER A 764 11.74 15.18 -13.36
C SER A 764 11.82 16.46 -14.17
N ALA A 765 11.93 16.32 -15.50
CA ALA A 765 12.00 17.44 -16.45
C ALA A 765 10.83 17.35 -17.44
N LEU A 766 10.12 18.45 -17.61
CA LEU A 766 9.09 18.62 -18.64
C LEU A 766 9.77 18.94 -19.97
N LEU A 767 9.78 17.97 -20.88
CA LEU A 767 10.45 18.11 -22.19
C LEU A 767 9.53 18.75 -23.24
N LEU A 768 8.23 18.49 -23.15
CA LEU A 768 7.22 19.03 -24.04
C LEU A 768 5.99 19.45 -23.23
N ASP A 769 5.48 20.64 -23.51
CA ASP A 769 4.24 21.17 -22.94
C ASP A 769 3.42 21.83 -24.06
N ASN A 770 2.39 21.14 -24.53
CA ASN A 770 1.45 21.65 -25.51
C ASN A 770 0.13 22.13 -24.89
N GLU A 771 -0.05 21.99 -23.58
CA GLU A 771 -1.25 22.47 -22.88
C GLU A 771 -1.38 24.00 -22.96
N LYS A 772 -0.27 24.72 -23.11
CA LYS A 772 -0.20 26.18 -23.16
C LYS A 772 -0.55 26.81 -24.52
N GLY A 773 -1.18 26.06 -25.41
CA GLY A 773 -1.71 26.63 -26.69
C GLY A 773 -0.68 26.86 -27.80
N ASN A 774 0.61 26.60 -27.58
CA ASN A 774 1.67 26.75 -28.56
C ASN A 774 1.86 25.51 -29.46
N ARG A 775 0.77 24.96 -29.98
CA ARG A 775 0.82 23.80 -30.88
C ARG A 775 1.47 24.22 -32.20
N ARG A 776 2.75 23.94 -32.38
CA ARG A 776 3.40 24.08 -33.69
C ARG A 776 2.70 23.17 -34.69
N SER A 777 2.01 23.73 -35.70
CA SER A 777 1.15 23.00 -36.63
C SER A 777 1.84 21.86 -37.42
N HIS A 778 3.17 21.94 -37.54
CA HIS A 778 4.00 20.97 -38.28
C HIS A 778 4.81 20.02 -37.37
N SER A 779 4.59 20.01 -36.03
CA SER A 779 5.30 19.10 -35.15
C SER A 779 4.69 17.69 -35.19
N PRO A 780 5.49 16.62 -35.30
CA PRO A 780 4.97 15.23 -35.18
C PRO A 780 4.38 14.98 -33.79
N PHE A 781 4.72 15.79 -32.78
CA PHE A 781 4.25 15.70 -31.38
C PHE A 781 3.04 16.59 -31.09
N ARG A 782 2.38 17.15 -32.13
CA ARG A 782 1.22 18.07 -31.93
C ARG A 782 0.05 17.46 -31.15
N ASN A 783 -0.09 16.13 -31.20
CA ASN A 783 -1.17 15.41 -30.52
C ASN A 783 -0.82 15.04 -29.08
N LEU A 784 0.41 15.24 -28.63
CA LEU A 784 0.81 15.01 -27.25
C LEU A 784 0.49 16.24 -26.40
N GLU A 785 -0.06 16.05 -25.21
CA GLU A 785 -0.27 17.12 -24.24
C GLU A 785 1.06 17.49 -23.56
N ASN A 786 1.78 16.51 -23.04
CA ASN A 786 3.09 16.73 -22.40
C ASN A 786 3.97 15.48 -22.46
N ILE A 787 5.28 15.71 -22.30
CA ILE A 787 6.30 14.65 -22.14
C ILE A 787 7.15 15.00 -20.93
N TRP A 788 7.24 14.06 -19.99
CA TRP A 788 8.10 14.11 -18.82
C TRP A 788 9.20 13.07 -18.90
N ALA A 789 10.43 13.48 -18.59
CA ALA A 789 11.55 12.57 -18.34
C ALA A 789 11.93 12.63 -16.87
N SER A 790 12.17 11.49 -16.25
CA SER A 790 12.57 11.41 -14.85
C SER A 790 13.80 10.53 -14.69
N LEU A 791 14.72 10.97 -13.82
CA LEU A 791 15.85 10.20 -13.31
C LEU A 791 15.58 9.92 -11.83
N GLU A 792 15.55 8.65 -11.45
CA GLU A 792 15.28 8.20 -10.09
C GLU A 792 16.51 7.47 -9.55
N ILE A 793 16.89 7.80 -8.32
CA ILE A 793 17.97 7.15 -7.56
C ILE A 793 17.33 6.47 -6.37
N PHE A 794 17.23 5.15 -6.42
CA PHE A 794 16.73 4.37 -5.31
C PHE A 794 17.82 4.07 -4.30
N ASN A 795 17.48 4.08 -3.03
CA ASN A 795 18.40 3.86 -1.91
C ASN A 795 19.66 4.73 -2.00
N LEU A 796 19.47 6.05 -2.04
CA LEU A 796 20.55 7.04 -2.18
C LEU A 796 21.68 6.83 -1.16
N LEU A 797 21.33 6.40 0.07
CA LEU A 797 22.26 6.17 1.17
C LEU A 797 23.08 4.88 1.00
N ASP A 798 22.75 4.04 0.03
CA ASP A 798 23.35 2.72 -0.21
C ASP A 798 23.33 1.81 1.03
N ARG A 799 22.32 1.99 1.90
CA ARG A 799 22.17 1.18 3.10
C ARG A 799 21.59 -0.18 2.74
N ARG A 800 22.30 -1.23 3.10
CA ARG A 800 21.85 -2.62 2.95
C ARG A 800 20.88 -2.98 4.07
N ASN A 801 19.62 -2.72 3.87
CA ASN A 801 18.55 -3.08 4.82
C ASN A 801 18.35 -4.59 4.83
N THR A 802 18.15 -5.16 6.03
CA THR A 802 17.85 -6.59 6.20
C THR A 802 16.35 -6.82 6.11
N ILE A 803 15.90 -7.83 5.36
CA ILE A 803 14.48 -8.24 5.29
C ILE A 803 14.21 -9.49 6.13
N SER A 804 15.17 -10.41 6.20
CA SER A 804 15.06 -11.71 6.87
C SER A 804 16.44 -12.25 7.19
N PHE A 805 16.50 -13.44 7.80
CA PHE A 805 17.74 -14.16 8.03
C PHE A 805 17.68 -15.55 7.42
N LEU A 806 18.78 -15.99 6.84
CA LEU A 806 19.05 -17.39 6.55
C LEU A 806 19.67 -18.02 7.81
N LEU A 807 19.01 -19.04 8.36
CA LEU A 807 19.50 -19.74 9.54
C LEU A 807 20.30 -20.96 9.11
N ILE A 808 21.56 -21.01 9.49
CA ILE A 808 22.48 -22.12 9.25
C ILE A 808 23.02 -22.68 10.56
N LYS A 809 23.41 -23.93 10.55
CA LYS A 809 23.95 -24.61 11.74
C LYS A 809 25.38 -25.09 11.50
N ASP A 810 26.19 -24.97 12.54
CA ASP A 810 27.51 -25.59 12.55
C ASP A 810 27.45 -27.06 12.97
N TYR A 811 28.60 -27.71 13.01
CA TYR A 811 28.74 -29.11 13.44
C TYR A 811 28.35 -29.35 14.91
N SER A 812 28.36 -28.28 15.74
CA SER A 812 27.92 -28.33 17.15
C SER A 812 26.42 -28.02 17.33
N ASN A 813 25.65 -27.91 16.22
CA ASN A 813 24.24 -27.53 16.18
C ASN A 813 23.95 -26.10 16.64
N THR A 814 24.99 -25.23 16.71
CA THR A 814 24.82 -23.81 16.99
C THR A 814 24.21 -23.11 15.78
N THR A 815 23.15 -22.32 15.98
CA THR A 815 22.45 -21.64 14.90
C THR A 815 23.04 -20.24 14.66
N PHE A 816 23.42 -19.96 13.42
CA PHE A 816 23.87 -18.66 12.93
C PHE A 816 22.78 -18.02 12.06
N ALA A 817 22.54 -16.73 12.27
CA ALA A 817 21.56 -15.95 11.49
C ALA A 817 22.31 -15.05 10.51
N VAL A 818 22.28 -15.41 9.24
CA VAL A 818 22.92 -14.63 8.16
C VAL A 818 21.89 -13.72 7.51
N PRO A 819 22.11 -12.39 7.49
CA PRO A 819 21.11 -11.44 7.02
C PRO A 819 20.89 -11.56 5.50
N ASN A 820 19.64 -11.67 5.10
CA ASN A 820 19.20 -11.52 3.72
C ASN A 820 18.89 -10.03 3.48
N ARG A 821 19.58 -9.41 2.53
CA ARG A 821 19.56 -7.96 2.36
C ARG A 821 18.67 -7.54 1.21
N LEU A 822 18.07 -6.36 1.37
CA LEU A 822 17.29 -5.68 0.34
C LEU A 822 18.23 -5.01 -0.70
N THR A 823 17.62 -4.28 -1.63
CA THR A 823 18.29 -3.71 -2.80
C THR A 823 19.33 -2.63 -2.43
N PRO A 824 20.51 -2.63 -3.07
CA PRO A 824 21.50 -1.56 -2.97
C PRO A 824 21.03 -0.30 -3.73
N ARG A 825 21.93 0.66 -3.93
CA ARG A 825 21.64 1.85 -4.75
C ARG A 825 21.44 1.46 -6.21
N LEU A 826 20.31 1.93 -6.78
CA LEU A 826 19.95 1.68 -8.19
C LEU A 826 19.50 2.95 -8.87
N LEU A 827 19.75 3.04 -10.17
CA LEU A 827 19.27 4.11 -11.04
C LEU A 827 18.11 3.61 -11.90
N ASN A 828 17.09 4.46 -12.04
CA ASN A 828 15.97 4.24 -12.96
C ASN A 828 15.74 5.48 -13.82
N ILE A 829 15.47 5.28 -15.10
CA ILE A 829 15.09 6.33 -16.02
C ILE A 829 13.66 6.05 -16.47
N LYS A 830 12.81 7.08 -16.45
CA LYS A 830 11.41 7.00 -16.83
C LYS A 830 11.06 8.09 -17.83
N LEU A 831 10.34 7.73 -18.86
CA LEU A 831 9.72 8.63 -19.82
C LEU A 831 8.19 8.44 -19.76
N LEU A 832 7.44 9.55 -19.66
CA LEU A 832 5.98 9.57 -19.63
C LEU A 832 5.48 10.56 -20.67
N ALA A 833 4.66 10.10 -21.61
CA ALA A 833 3.97 10.93 -22.59
C ALA A 833 2.46 10.87 -22.38
N ARG A 834 1.78 12.01 -22.49
CA ARG A 834 0.31 12.13 -22.43
C ARG A 834 -0.24 12.76 -23.71
N PHE A 835 -1.42 12.32 -24.13
CA PHE A 835 -2.10 12.77 -25.34
C PHE A 835 -3.61 12.92 -25.16
#